data_470720c82a2fae6bf6483509446f7ca3
#
_entry.id   470720c82a2fae6bf6483509446f7ca3
#
_cell.length_a   1.000
_cell.length_b   1.000
_cell.length_c   1.000
_cell.angle_alpha   90.00
_cell.angle_beta   90.00
_cell.angle_gamma   90.00
#
_symmetry.space_group_name_H-M   'P 1'
#
loop_
_entity.id
_entity.type
_entity.pdbx_description
1 polymer ?
#
loop_
_entity_poly.entity_id
_entity_poly.type
_entity_poly.pdbx_seq_one_letter_code
_entity_poly.pdbx_strand_id
1 'polypeptide(L)'
;MKKLLLSMLGLAAIGATAQTQVSDNDLTNAYTSRAYNKRVVCHDPSIVVDDITNPNSPTYYIYGSHLGRGKTTAASNYQEWTPFKAGEEAAGNVNSLFANKQGTLVNYSIAYQSHVVTEVKNSKGEKVKFGNFNAHGWQYKGYNVQGNQWAPDIVYNKTMKKWCMYMSLNGDHWCSSIVCFVSDNIEGPWTYQGPVVFSGFQGTYAHNSYAAADDWKHTDFAIATGETALPSRYKVGDKWGTYWPNCIDPCVFYDDNDNLWMSYGSWSGGIFMIKLDKTNGLRDYTYTFPYQISGKTTTPGAASANCTSDPYFGKKIAGGYYVSGEASYIQKIGKYYFLFMSYGGLTSDGGYQMRIFRSENPDGPFVDCYGTSALFKSYKMNYSSTTADNRGVLLFGGYQWDAMSGAEIAQGHNSAFVDKQNRSFVVYHTRFSNGGEGHQVRVHQLFLNDEGWLMAAPFEFDGETITDAAIASKASIADADIAGDYQFMRHQYGQNTKAKAFETPVNITLNADGTITGAEKGTWKRTAGTDYIHLTINDVVYRGVLVKQTIDYTNIPAIAISALSSSSGSVALGQNNFTYQQEVWAVKADAKAAIKYTVNNLTLPFADGATLNAAPSLPTQGKMGANISWKSSDTSILTDDGKVKGKGKVTMTMTISKDEYEYVKDYSLNIDAEAEETTPVYYPVSQQKNKTAGFWTNFSSDYVLKSGKKAEFKF
;
A
#
# COMPACT_ATOMS: atom_id res chain seq x y z
N MET A 1 74.44 -18.17 3.39
CA MET A 1 73.83 -16.94 2.87
C MET A 1 72.31 -17.03 3.08
N LYS A 2 71.81 -16.49 4.19
CA LYS A 2 70.38 -16.43 4.50
C LYS A 2 69.83 -15.11 3.96
N LYS A 3 68.87 -15.17 3.01
CA LYS A 3 68.12 -14.00 2.58
C LYS A 3 66.95 -13.78 3.54
N LEU A 4 66.94 -12.65 4.18
CA LEU A 4 65.83 -12.13 5.01
C LEU A 4 64.77 -11.60 4.01
N LEU A 5 63.56 -12.16 4.08
CA LEU A 5 62.38 -11.60 3.41
C LEU A 5 61.72 -10.67 4.43
N LEU A 6 61.74 -9.37 4.18
CA LEU A 6 60.99 -8.37 4.93
C LEU A 6 59.61 -8.30 4.27
N SER A 7 58.56 -8.78 4.96
CA SER A 7 57.16 -8.55 4.58
C SER A 7 56.76 -7.16 5.07
N MET A 8 56.59 -6.21 4.18
CA MET A 8 55.88 -4.97 4.45
C MET A 8 54.41 -5.26 4.60
N LEU A 9 53.89 -5.27 5.80
CA LEU A 9 52.45 -5.06 6.05
C LEU A 9 52.19 -3.56 5.85
N GLY A 10 51.57 -3.23 4.73
CA GLY A 10 50.94 -1.92 4.56
C GLY A 10 49.69 -1.86 5.43
N LEU A 11 49.75 -1.19 6.58
CA LEU A 11 48.55 -0.68 7.23
C LEU A 11 47.97 0.38 6.28
N ALA A 12 46.85 0.06 5.61
CA ALA A 12 45.98 1.08 5.07
C ALA A 12 45.35 1.79 6.28
N ALA A 13 45.86 2.97 6.62
CA ALA A 13 45.14 3.89 7.47
C ALA A 13 43.86 4.28 6.74
N ILE A 14 42.73 3.76 7.20
CA ILE A 14 41.43 4.32 6.86
C ILE A 14 41.44 5.71 7.49
N GLY A 15 41.70 6.74 6.70
CA GLY A 15 41.60 8.13 7.12
C GLY A 15 40.17 8.39 7.53
N ALA A 16 39.90 8.49 8.83
CA ALA A 16 38.69 9.13 9.32
C ALA A 16 38.71 10.56 8.75
N THR A 17 37.84 10.86 7.80
CA THR A 17 37.62 12.24 7.35
C THR A 17 37.12 13.01 8.56
N ALA A 18 37.83 14.08 8.94
CA ALA A 18 37.42 14.95 10.05
C ALA A 18 35.99 15.46 9.72
N GLN A 19 35.06 15.28 10.64
CA GLN A 19 33.70 15.76 10.47
C GLN A 19 33.70 17.30 10.51
N THR A 20 32.82 17.87 9.68
CA THR A 20 32.64 19.33 9.60
C THR A 20 31.69 19.77 10.72
N GLN A 21 32.23 20.57 11.66
CA GLN A 21 31.41 21.16 12.73
C GLN A 21 30.39 22.14 12.16
N VAL A 22 29.14 21.99 12.56
CA VAL A 22 28.05 22.92 12.23
C VAL A 22 27.59 23.64 13.50
N SER A 23 27.33 24.94 13.39
CA SER A 23 26.81 25.78 14.47
C SER A 23 25.27 25.92 14.37
N ASP A 24 24.66 26.46 15.44
CA ASP A 24 23.24 26.84 15.41
C ASP A 24 22.92 27.78 14.25
N ASN A 25 23.82 28.70 13.90
CA ASN A 25 23.64 29.60 12.76
C ASN A 25 23.63 28.86 11.42
N ASP A 26 24.51 27.86 11.25
CA ASP A 26 24.56 27.04 10.04
C ASP A 26 23.25 26.25 9.86
N LEU A 27 22.59 25.88 10.96
CA LEU A 27 21.36 25.10 10.96
C LEU A 27 20.09 25.95 10.91
N THR A 28 20.16 27.28 11.05
CA THR A 28 18.98 28.16 11.22
C THR A 28 17.93 27.94 10.14
N ASN A 29 18.32 27.84 8.89
CA ASN A 29 17.42 27.68 7.72
C ASN A 29 17.58 26.33 7.02
N ALA A 30 18.04 25.30 7.72
CA ALA A 30 18.32 24.00 7.09
C ALA A 30 17.06 23.32 6.56
N TYR A 31 15.90 23.55 7.15
CA TYR A 31 14.62 23.08 6.64
C TYR A 31 13.44 23.91 7.17
N THR A 32 12.30 23.77 6.52
CA THR A 32 10.99 24.26 6.99
C THR A 32 9.99 23.10 7.03
N SER A 33 9.04 23.17 7.98
CA SER A 33 7.89 22.27 7.99
C SER A 33 6.90 22.68 6.91
N ARG A 34 6.20 21.69 6.35
CA ARG A 34 5.16 21.86 5.33
C ARG A 34 3.85 21.27 5.81
N ALA A 35 2.77 22.01 5.66
CA ALA A 35 1.42 21.52 5.95
C ALA A 35 0.67 21.26 4.64
N TYR A 36 -0.14 20.23 4.61
CA TYR A 36 -1.04 19.89 3.50
C TYR A 36 -2.47 20.21 3.90
N ASN A 37 -3.07 21.23 3.29
CA ASN A 37 -4.31 21.83 3.76
C ASN A 37 -5.58 21.43 2.98
N LYS A 38 -5.44 20.81 1.82
CA LYS A 38 -6.58 20.52 0.94
C LYS A 38 -6.62 19.04 0.58
N ARG A 39 -6.48 18.21 1.61
CA ARG A 39 -6.62 16.76 1.42
C ARG A 39 -8.06 16.39 1.11
N VAL A 40 -8.24 15.40 0.27
CA VAL A 40 -9.56 14.87 -0.04
C VAL A 40 -9.85 13.64 0.80
N VAL A 41 -11.06 13.60 1.34
CA VAL A 41 -11.64 12.42 1.98
C VAL A 41 -12.45 11.68 0.92
N CYS A 42 -11.90 10.61 0.38
CA CYS A 42 -12.52 9.77 -0.63
C CYS A 42 -12.15 8.32 -0.36
N HIS A 43 -13.14 7.49 -0.12
CA HIS A 43 -12.98 6.04 0.03
C HIS A 43 -13.06 5.42 -1.36
N ASP A 44 -12.25 4.39 -1.63
CA ASP A 44 -12.21 3.69 -2.91
C ASP A 44 -11.93 4.63 -4.11
N PRO A 45 -10.82 5.40 -4.10
CA PRO A 45 -10.60 6.43 -5.10
C PRO A 45 -10.28 5.83 -6.48
N SER A 46 -11.14 6.06 -7.46
CA SER A 46 -10.82 5.87 -8.87
C SER A 46 -10.32 7.18 -9.47
N ILE A 47 -9.11 7.16 -10.02
CA ILE A 47 -8.48 8.29 -10.69
C ILE A 47 -8.82 8.29 -12.19
N VAL A 48 -9.18 9.45 -12.71
CA VAL A 48 -9.33 9.62 -14.14
C VAL A 48 -8.68 10.92 -14.62
N VAL A 49 -8.01 10.85 -15.74
CA VAL A 49 -7.31 11.99 -16.35
C VAL A 49 -8.19 12.58 -17.46
N ASP A 50 -8.65 13.81 -17.25
CA ASP A 50 -9.30 14.56 -18.33
C ASP A 50 -8.24 15.33 -19.14
N ASP A 51 -7.71 14.65 -20.13
CA ASP A 51 -6.88 15.22 -21.18
C ASP A 51 -7.65 15.50 -22.48
N ILE A 52 -8.97 15.27 -22.46
CA ILE A 52 -9.87 15.52 -23.58
C ILE A 52 -10.26 16.99 -23.63
N THR A 53 -10.68 17.55 -22.49
CA THR A 53 -11.12 18.95 -22.41
C THR A 53 -9.93 19.92 -22.56
N ASN A 54 -8.81 19.63 -21.92
CA ASN A 54 -7.59 20.41 -22.04
C ASN A 54 -6.34 19.53 -22.21
N PRO A 55 -6.00 19.17 -23.45
CA PRO A 55 -4.86 18.28 -23.73
C PRO A 55 -3.51 18.78 -23.23
N ASN A 56 -3.31 20.09 -23.11
CA ASN A 56 -2.03 20.66 -22.70
C ASN A 56 -1.88 20.81 -21.18
N SER A 57 -2.99 20.82 -20.45
CA SER A 57 -3.02 20.93 -18.99
C SER A 57 -4.15 20.06 -18.45
N PRO A 58 -3.95 18.75 -18.38
CA PRO A 58 -4.98 17.83 -17.92
C PRO A 58 -5.44 18.15 -16.50
N THR A 59 -6.71 17.91 -16.25
CA THR A 59 -7.28 17.88 -14.90
C THR A 59 -7.44 16.44 -14.47
N TYR A 60 -7.09 16.15 -13.23
CA TYR A 60 -7.19 14.83 -12.62
C TYR A 60 -8.39 14.83 -11.68
N TYR A 61 -9.25 13.84 -11.84
CA TYR A 61 -10.45 13.65 -11.05
C TYR A 61 -10.40 12.37 -10.26
N ILE A 62 -10.91 12.37 -9.06
CA ILE A 62 -11.24 11.15 -8.33
C ILE A 62 -12.72 11.11 -8.03
N TYR A 63 -13.24 9.90 -8.14
CA TYR A 63 -14.56 9.51 -7.67
C TYR A 63 -14.40 8.29 -6.76
N GLY A 64 -15.20 8.21 -5.71
CA GLY A 64 -15.17 7.08 -4.79
C GLY A 64 -16.55 6.73 -4.25
N SER A 65 -16.55 5.83 -3.29
CA SER A 65 -17.78 5.37 -2.64
C SER A 65 -18.61 6.53 -2.11
N HIS A 66 -19.94 6.37 -2.19
CA HIS A 66 -20.92 7.40 -1.84
C HIS A 66 -20.74 8.72 -2.60
N LEU A 67 -20.14 8.65 -3.80
CA LEU A 67 -19.82 9.79 -4.66
C LEU A 67 -18.88 10.80 -3.99
N GLY A 68 -18.01 10.33 -3.12
CA GLY A 68 -16.81 11.08 -2.70
C GLY A 68 -16.04 11.50 -3.95
N ARG A 69 -15.59 12.76 -4.02
CA ARG A 69 -14.98 13.27 -5.24
C ARG A 69 -14.09 14.49 -5.01
N GLY A 70 -13.17 14.67 -5.92
CA GLY A 70 -12.30 15.84 -5.96
C GLY A 70 -11.58 15.94 -7.28
N LYS A 71 -10.99 17.12 -7.54
CA LYS A 71 -10.14 17.35 -8.70
C LYS A 71 -8.86 18.06 -8.32
N THR A 72 -7.84 17.82 -9.11
CA THR A 72 -6.52 18.41 -8.95
C THR A 72 -5.84 18.59 -10.30
N THR A 73 -4.68 19.23 -10.30
CA THR A 73 -3.82 19.38 -11.49
C THR A 73 -2.40 18.96 -11.17
N ALA A 74 -1.59 18.71 -12.17
CA ALA A 74 -0.17 18.40 -12.00
C ALA A 74 0.61 19.52 -11.27
N ALA A 75 0.14 20.77 -11.36
CA ALA A 75 0.77 21.90 -10.68
C ALA A 75 0.66 21.85 -9.15
N SER A 76 -0.28 21.08 -8.61
CA SER A 76 -0.42 20.81 -7.15
C SER A 76 0.31 19.55 -6.70
N ASN A 77 1.05 18.89 -7.59
CA ASN A 77 1.71 17.61 -7.34
C ASN A 77 0.76 16.50 -6.82
N TYR A 78 -0.54 16.60 -7.18
CA TYR A 78 -1.61 15.71 -6.74
C TYR A 78 -1.81 15.63 -5.21
N GLN A 79 -1.30 16.60 -4.47
CA GLN A 79 -1.39 16.66 -3.01
C GLN A 79 -2.53 17.55 -2.51
N GLU A 80 -2.98 18.49 -3.35
CA GLU A 80 -4.10 19.38 -3.05
C GLU A 80 -5.28 19.12 -3.97
N TRP A 81 -6.45 18.92 -3.37
CA TRP A 81 -7.69 18.61 -4.07
C TRP A 81 -8.75 19.66 -3.80
N THR A 82 -9.55 19.91 -4.77
CA THR A 82 -10.66 20.88 -4.68
C THR A 82 -11.97 20.22 -5.07
N PRO A 83 -13.12 20.71 -4.57
CA PRO A 83 -14.43 20.26 -5.06
C PRO A 83 -14.63 20.61 -6.53
N PHE A 84 -15.54 19.93 -7.22
CA PHE A 84 -15.80 20.19 -8.64
C PHE A 84 -16.40 21.57 -8.89
N LYS A 85 -17.36 21.96 -8.04
CA LYS A 85 -18.01 23.28 -8.08
C LYS A 85 -18.04 23.89 -6.69
N ALA A 86 -17.99 25.19 -6.64
CA ALA A 86 -18.15 25.91 -5.38
C ALA A 86 -19.47 25.53 -4.70
N GLY A 87 -19.42 25.18 -3.42
CA GLY A 87 -20.57 24.73 -2.64
C GLY A 87 -20.92 23.24 -2.75
N GLU A 88 -20.19 22.45 -3.56
CA GLU A 88 -20.31 20.99 -3.60
C GLU A 88 -19.24 20.30 -2.75
N GLU A 89 -19.10 20.72 -1.53
CA GLU A 89 -18.02 20.27 -0.64
C GLU A 89 -18.34 18.93 0.04
N ALA A 90 -19.63 18.60 0.15
CA ALA A 90 -20.06 17.38 0.80
C ALA A 90 -20.46 16.32 -0.21
N ALA A 91 -20.03 15.09 0.02
CA ALA A 91 -20.46 13.91 -0.75
C ALA A 91 -21.99 13.74 -0.79
N GLY A 92 -22.72 14.31 0.17
CA GLY A 92 -24.18 14.29 0.24
C GLY A 92 -24.90 15.18 -0.77
N ASN A 93 -24.26 16.17 -1.36
CA ASN A 93 -24.90 17.06 -2.32
C ASN A 93 -24.67 16.58 -3.75
N VAL A 94 -25.57 15.71 -4.23
CA VAL A 94 -25.48 15.09 -5.55
C VAL A 94 -26.50 15.61 -6.57
N ASN A 95 -27.25 16.66 -6.22
CA ASN A 95 -28.37 17.13 -7.04
C ASN A 95 -27.95 17.62 -8.43
N SER A 96 -26.75 18.15 -8.58
CA SER A 96 -26.22 18.59 -9.88
C SER A 96 -25.46 17.49 -10.63
N LEU A 97 -25.18 16.35 -9.97
CA LEU A 97 -24.37 15.29 -10.54
C LEU A 97 -25.16 14.43 -11.54
N PHE A 98 -26.49 14.31 -11.36
CA PHE A 98 -27.35 13.54 -12.25
C PHE A 98 -28.27 14.42 -13.08
N ALA A 99 -28.59 13.98 -14.30
CA ALA A 99 -29.37 14.77 -15.26
C ALA A 99 -30.79 15.15 -14.75
N ASN A 100 -31.41 14.31 -13.97
CA ASN A 100 -32.72 14.54 -13.36
C ASN A 100 -32.68 15.31 -12.03
N LYS A 101 -31.48 15.72 -11.57
CA LYS A 101 -31.26 16.68 -10.49
C LYS A 101 -31.94 16.37 -9.16
N GLN A 102 -32.18 15.10 -8.88
CA GLN A 102 -32.83 14.67 -7.64
C GLN A 102 -32.09 13.51 -7.00
N GLY A 103 -32.14 13.47 -5.68
CA GLY A 103 -31.61 12.39 -4.87
C GLY A 103 -30.69 12.87 -3.75
N THR A 104 -30.55 12.00 -2.79
CA THR A 104 -29.56 12.07 -1.72
C THR A 104 -28.65 10.86 -1.82
N LEU A 105 -27.61 10.72 -1.02
CA LEU A 105 -26.74 9.53 -1.01
C LEU A 105 -27.49 8.21 -0.84
N VAL A 106 -28.68 8.23 -0.26
CA VAL A 106 -29.46 7.02 0.02
C VAL A 106 -30.77 6.96 -0.77
N ASN A 107 -31.09 7.92 -1.60
CA ASN A 107 -32.36 7.97 -2.34
C ASN A 107 -32.27 8.76 -3.64
N TYR A 108 -31.50 8.29 -4.61
CA TYR A 108 -31.51 8.85 -5.96
C TYR A 108 -32.17 7.89 -6.98
N SER A 109 -33.24 7.24 -6.54
CA SER A 109 -34.01 6.33 -7.37
C SER A 109 -34.45 6.93 -8.72
N ILE A 110 -34.65 8.23 -8.77
CA ILE A 110 -35.01 8.95 -10.00
C ILE A 110 -33.91 8.86 -11.05
N ALA A 111 -32.64 8.87 -10.65
CA ALA A 111 -31.52 8.72 -11.59
C ALA A 111 -31.56 7.40 -12.38
N TYR A 112 -32.27 6.39 -11.87
CA TYR A 112 -32.37 5.04 -12.44
C TYR A 112 -33.74 4.72 -13.05
N GLN A 113 -34.63 5.69 -13.17
CA GLN A 113 -36.02 5.41 -13.65
C GLN A 113 -36.10 4.96 -15.09
N SER A 114 -35.24 5.44 -15.96
CA SER A 114 -35.17 4.99 -17.35
C SER A 114 -33.73 5.04 -17.84
N HIS A 115 -33.25 3.93 -18.37
CA HIS A 115 -31.96 3.90 -19.03
C HIS A 115 -32.08 4.23 -20.52
N VAL A 116 -30.98 4.74 -21.10
CA VAL A 116 -30.94 5.21 -22.49
C VAL A 116 -30.96 4.04 -23.47
N VAL A 117 -30.24 2.96 -23.16
CA VAL A 117 -30.16 1.80 -24.05
C VAL A 117 -31.42 0.97 -23.95
N THR A 118 -32.12 0.79 -25.07
CA THR A 118 -33.36 0.03 -25.16
C THR A 118 -33.26 -1.21 -26.05
N GLU A 119 -32.16 -1.34 -26.79
CA GLU A 119 -31.88 -2.46 -27.68
C GLU A 119 -30.38 -2.82 -27.61
N VAL A 120 -30.08 -4.08 -27.60
CA VAL A 120 -28.71 -4.62 -27.68
C VAL A 120 -28.66 -5.80 -28.66
N LYS A 121 -27.46 -6.25 -29.01
CA LYS A 121 -27.31 -7.55 -29.71
C LYS A 121 -27.10 -8.65 -28.66
N ASN A 122 -27.79 -9.76 -28.78
CA ASN A 122 -27.61 -10.94 -27.92
C ASN A 122 -26.36 -11.75 -28.32
N SER A 123 -26.12 -12.87 -27.66
CA SER A 123 -24.99 -13.78 -27.93
C SER A 123 -24.99 -14.39 -29.36
N LYS A 124 -26.12 -14.31 -30.09
CA LYS A 124 -26.22 -14.73 -31.49
C LYS A 124 -26.04 -13.56 -32.47
N GLY A 125 -25.81 -12.33 -31.97
CA GLY A 125 -25.76 -11.13 -32.80
C GLY A 125 -27.11 -10.58 -33.23
N GLU A 126 -28.22 -11.13 -32.73
CA GLU A 126 -29.57 -10.69 -33.04
C GLU A 126 -29.93 -9.47 -32.18
N LYS A 127 -30.61 -8.49 -32.79
CA LYS A 127 -31.14 -7.35 -32.04
C LYS A 127 -32.31 -7.78 -31.17
N VAL A 128 -32.18 -7.49 -29.88
CA VAL A 128 -33.20 -7.80 -28.88
C VAL A 128 -33.49 -6.58 -28.02
N LYS A 129 -34.73 -6.54 -27.52
CA LYS A 129 -35.13 -5.50 -26.58
C LYS A 129 -34.32 -5.63 -25.31
N PHE A 130 -33.67 -4.53 -24.92
CA PHE A 130 -33.03 -4.39 -23.61
C PHE A 130 -34.10 -3.91 -22.63
N GLY A 131 -34.51 -4.78 -21.73
CA GLY A 131 -35.63 -4.53 -20.81
C GLY A 131 -35.34 -3.38 -19.84
N ASN A 132 -36.38 -2.89 -19.20
CA ASN A 132 -36.21 -1.90 -18.13
C ASN A 132 -35.81 -2.62 -16.83
N PHE A 133 -34.50 -2.83 -16.63
CA PHE A 133 -33.98 -3.54 -15.49
C PHE A 133 -33.80 -2.56 -14.31
N ASN A 134 -34.47 -2.86 -13.19
CA ASN A 134 -34.38 -2.06 -11.97
C ASN A 134 -33.14 -2.47 -11.15
N ALA A 135 -31.95 -2.06 -11.59
CA ALA A 135 -30.71 -2.33 -10.87
C ALA A 135 -30.65 -1.63 -9.49
N HIS A 136 -31.27 -0.46 -9.37
CA HIS A 136 -31.38 0.25 -8.10
C HIS A 136 -32.17 -0.54 -7.05
N GLY A 137 -33.23 -1.24 -7.46
CA GLY A 137 -34.06 -2.11 -6.59
C GLY A 137 -33.49 -3.53 -6.44
N TRP A 138 -32.42 -3.88 -7.14
CA TRP A 138 -31.78 -5.19 -7.05
C TRP A 138 -30.90 -5.25 -5.81
N GLN A 139 -31.39 -5.86 -4.73
CA GLN A 139 -30.73 -5.86 -3.43
C GLN A 139 -31.20 -7.03 -2.57
N TYR A 140 -30.44 -7.33 -1.53
CA TYR A 140 -30.85 -8.27 -0.51
C TYR A 140 -32.15 -7.84 0.17
N LYS A 141 -33.07 -8.78 0.36
CA LYS A 141 -34.34 -8.51 1.04
C LYS A 141 -34.09 -8.11 2.51
N GLY A 142 -34.57 -6.94 2.88
CA GLY A 142 -34.35 -6.36 4.20
C GLY A 142 -33.10 -5.48 4.29
N TYR A 143 -32.41 -5.24 3.19
CA TYR A 143 -31.33 -4.26 3.13
C TYR A 143 -31.91 -2.85 3.34
N ASN A 144 -31.30 -2.10 4.28
CA ASN A 144 -31.89 -0.84 4.73
C ASN A 144 -31.52 0.37 3.86
N VAL A 145 -30.50 0.24 3.03
CA VAL A 145 -29.97 1.34 2.22
C VAL A 145 -30.10 0.97 0.73
N GLN A 146 -31.26 1.24 0.17
CA GLN A 146 -31.51 1.00 -1.25
C GLN A 146 -30.67 1.94 -2.12
N GLY A 147 -30.05 1.38 -3.18
CA GLY A 147 -29.23 2.14 -4.11
C GLY A 147 -27.90 2.63 -3.52
N ASN A 148 -27.38 1.95 -2.52
CA ASN A 148 -26.07 2.26 -1.95
C ASN A 148 -24.98 2.13 -3.02
N GLN A 149 -24.19 3.19 -3.20
CA GLN A 149 -23.24 3.36 -4.29
C GLN A 149 -21.80 3.26 -3.77
N TRP A 150 -21.05 2.30 -4.32
CA TRP A 150 -19.68 2.03 -3.92
C TRP A 150 -18.75 1.99 -5.13
N ALA A 151 -17.48 2.30 -4.89
CA ALA A 151 -16.33 2.07 -5.75
C ALA A 151 -16.62 2.28 -7.25
N PRO A 152 -16.87 3.50 -7.70
CA PRO A 152 -17.05 3.77 -9.12
C PRO A 152 -15.71 3.72 -9.86
N ASP A 153 -15.76 3.44 -11.16
CA ASP A 153 -14.65 3.68 -12.08
C ASP A 153 -15.12 4.48 -13.30
N ILE A 154 -14.24 5.31 -13.88
CA ILE A 154 -14.60 6.21 -14.97
C ILE A 154 -13.58 6.10 -16.10
N VAL A 155 -14.10 5.98 -17.32
CA VAL A 155 -13.31 5.98 -18.55
C VAL A 155 -13.92 6.89 -19.61
N TYR A 156 -13.09 7.54 -20.42
CA TYR A 156 -13.56 8.20 -21.63
C TYR A 156 -13.77 7.18 -22.74
N ASN A 157 -15.04 6.97 -23.13
CA ASN A 157 -15.37 6.08 -24.23
C ASN A 157 -15.12 6.80 -25.57
N LYS A 158 -14.06 6.41 -26.24
CA LYS A 158 -13.58 7.05 -27.49
C LYS A 158 -14.58 6.92 -28.63
N THR A 159 -15.35 5.84 -28.68
CA THR A 159 -16.36 5.59 -29.73
C THR A 159 -17.61 6.43 -29.50
N MET A 160 -18.11 6.49 -28.28
CA MET A 160 -19.28 7.29 -27.91
C MET A 160 -18.93 8.77 -27.80
N LYS A 161 -17.66 9.12 -27.62
CA LYS A 161 -17.16 10.45 -27.26
C LYS A 161 -17.82 10.97 -25.99
N LYS A 162 -17.95 10.10 -24.98
CA LYS A 162 -18.57 10.38 -23.69
C LYS A 162 -17.75 9.79 -22.56
N TRP A 163 -17.84 10.40 -21.41
CA TRP A 163 -17.41 9.79 -20.16
C TRP A 163 -18.40 8.71 -19.76
N CYS A 164 -17.89 7.55 -19.36
CA CYS A 164 -18.67 6.44 -18.82
C CYS A 164 -18.24 6.20 -17.38
N MET A 165 -19.20 6.27 -16.45
CA MET A 165 -19.01 5.94 -15.04
C MET A 165 -19.65 4.58 -14.77
N TYR A 166 -18.90 3.66 -14.24
CA TYR A 166 -19.35 2.33 -13.83
C TYR A 166 -19.45 2.33 -12.30
N MET A 167 -20.64 2.01 -11.78
CA MET A 167 -20.98 2.18 -10.38
C MET A 167 -21.50 0.87 -9.78
N SER A 168 -20.94 0.46 -8.65
CA SER A 168 -21.45 -0.67 -7.86
C SER A 168 -22.70 -0.27 -7.09
N LEU A 169 -23.70 -1.12 -7.08
CA LEU A 169 -24.94 -0.93 -6.34
C LEU A 169 -25.21 -2.10 -5.40
N ASN A 170 -25.63 -1.78 -4.15
CA ASN A 170 -26.19 -2.73 -3.19
C ASN A 170 -25.30 -3.92 -2.89
N GLY A 171 -24.00 -3.71 -2.69
CA GLY A 171 -22.97 -4.76 -2.56
C GLY A 171 -23.11 -5.70 -1.36
N ASP A 172 -23.96 -5.38 -0.38
CA ASP A 172 -24.17 -6.22 0.78
C ASP A 172 -24.86 -7.53 0.43
N HIS A 173 -24.48 -8.58 1.14
CA HIS A 173 -25.01 -9.93 0.96
C HIS A 173 -24.93 -10.46 -0.47
N TRP A 174 -24.00 -9.89 -1.29
CA TRP A 174 -23.69 -10.35 -2.65
C TRP A 174 -24.89 -10.32 -3.63
N CYS A 175 -25.92 -9.56 -3.30
CA CYS A 175 -27.03 -9.22 -4.19
C CYS A 175 -26.79 -7.84 -4.78
N SER A 176 -25.90 -7.76 -5.74
CA SER A 176 -25.34 -6.53 -6.25
C SER A 176 -25.46 -6.40 -7.76
N SER A 177 -25.22 -5.21 -8.26
CA SER A 177 -25.14 -4.93 -9.69
C SER A 177 -24.11 -3.85 -9.96
N ILE A 178 -23.53 -3.88 -11.17
CA ILE A 178 -22.76 -2.77 -11.72
C ILE A 178 -23.59 -2.14 -12.82
N VAL A 179 -23.65 -0.81 -12.80
CA VAL A 179 -24.39 -0.01 -13.79
C VAL A 179 -23.46 0.98 -14.47
N CYS A 180 -23.85 1.44 -15.66
CA CYS A 180 -23.16 2.48 -16.41
C CYS A 180 -23.98 3.76 -16.46
N PHE A 181 -23.32 4.89 -16.20
CA PHE A 181 -23.80 6.23 -16.49
C PHE A 181 -22.92 6.87 -17.56
N VAL A 182 -23.50 7.79 -18.33
CA VAL A 182 -22.76 8.53 -19.36
C VAL A 182 -22.93 10.03 -19.21
N SER A 183 -21.91 10.79 -19.60
CA SER A 183 -21.96 12.25 -19.63
C SER A 183 -21.05 12.80 -20.73
N ASP A 184 -21.39 13.99 -21.25
CA ASP A 184 -20.51 14.77 -22.13
C ASP A 184 -19.41 15.50 -21.33
N ASN A 185 -19.61 15.68 -20.01
CA ASN A 185 -18.67 16.32 -19.11
C ASN A 185 -18.35 15.39 -17.94
N ILE A 186 -17.08 15.25 -17.59
CA ILE A 186 -16.65 14.40 -16.48
C ILE A 186 -17.23 14.83 -15.13
N GLU A 187 -17.58 16.10 -14.94
CA GLU A 187 -18.27 16.59 -13.75
C GLU A 187 -19.81 16.39 -13.81
N GLY A 188 -20.31 15.73 -14.85
CA GLY A 188 -21.74 15.53 -15.05
C GLY A 188 -22.43 16.70 -15.75
N PRO A 189 -23.77 16.70 -15.84
CA PRO A 189 -24.67 15.71 -15.22
C PRO A 189 -24.60 14.35 -15.90
N TRP A 190 -24.71 13.29 -15.10
CA TRP A 190 -24.66 11.91 -15.54
C TRP A 190 -26.07 11.37 -15.88
N THR A 191 -26.17 10.61 -16.96
CA THR A 191 -27.39 9.98 -17.40
C THR A 191 -27.27 8.45 -17.32
N TYR A 192 -28.28 7.78 -16.79
CA TYR A 192 -28.30 6.33 -16.63
C TYR A 192 -28.33 5.63 -17.99
N GLN A 193 -27.27 4.93 -18.34
CA GLN A 193 -27.11 4.22 -19.60
C GLN A 193 -27.76 2.84 -19.56
N GLY A 194 -27.59 2.11 -18.48
CA GLY A 194 -28.12 0.78 -18.23
C GLY A 194 -27.28 -0.06 -17.28
N PRO A 195 -27.79 -1.22 -16.87
CA PRO A 195 -27.03 -2.18 -16.07
C PRO A 195 -25.99 -2.92 -16.93
N VAL A 196 -24.95 -3.44 -16.28
CA VAL A 196 -23.83 -4.16 -16.92
C VAL A 196 -23.79 -5.62 -16.49
N VAL A 197 -23.91 -5.90 -15.17
CA VAL A 197 -23.87 -7.26 -14.62
C VAL A 197 -24.55 -7.31 -13.26
N PHE A 198 -25.12 -8.48 -12.92
CA PHE A 198 -25.81 -8.73 -11.65
C PHE A 198 -25.24 -9.96 -10.96
N SER A 199 -25.38 -10.02 -9.63
CA SER A 199 -25.14 -11.23 -8.82
C SER A 199 -26.30 -11.46 -7.84
N GLY A 200 -26.33 -12.65 -7.22
CA GLY A 200 -27.31 -12.97 -6.20
C GLY A 200 -28.67 -13.45 -6.74
N PHE A 201 -28.65 -14.24 -7.81
CA PHE A 201 -29.86 -14.84 -8.36
C PHE A 201 -30.44 -15.92 -7.45
N GLN A 202 -31.75 -16.04 -7.39
CA GLN A 202 -32.56 -17.08 -6.75
C GLN A 202 -31.94 -17.76 -5.52
N GLY A 203 -32.34 -17.46 -4.34
CA GLY A 203 -31.81 -18.12 -3.16
C GLY A 203 -32.53 -17.77 -1.89
N THR A 204 -31.83 -17.88 -0.80
CA THR A 204 -32.24 -17.48 0.54
C THR A 204 -32.60 -16.00 0.60
N TYR A 205 -32.03 -15.22 -0.32
CA TYR A 205 -32.22 -13.78 -0.43
C TYR A 205 -33.21 -13.50 -1.55
N ALA A 206 -34.46 -13.20 -1.21
CA ALA A 206 -35.43 -12.71 -2.17
C ALA A 206 -35.28 -11.20 -2.32
N HIS A 207 -35.15 -10.72 -3.54
CA HIS A 207 -35.14 -9.29 -3.82
C HIS A 207 -36.47 -8.63 -3.46
N ASN A 208 -36.42 -7.40 -2.96
CA ASN A 208 -37.60 -6.74 -2.40
C ASN A 208 -38.80 -6.68 -3.39
N SER A 209 -38.52 -6.60 -4.67
CA SER A 209 -39.56 -6.38 -5.71
C SER A 209 -39.94 -7.60 -6.54
N TYR A 210 -39.30 -8.76 -6.31
CA TYR A 210 -39.45 -9.93 -7.18
C TYR A 210 -39.65 -11.21 -6.38
N ALA A 211 -40.39 -12.14 -6.97
CA ALA A 211 -40.46 -13.49 -6.45
C ALA A 211 -39.12 -14.21 -6.65
N ALA A 212 -38.62 -14.89 -5.62
CA ALA A 212 -37.32 -15.53 -5.66
C ALA A 212 -37.08 -16.52 -6.80
N ALA A 213 -38.16 -17.14 -7.33
CA ALA A 213 -38.09 -18.06 -8.47
C ALA A 213 -37.88 -17.35 -9.81
N ASP A 214 -38.24 -16.07 -9.91
CA ASP A 214 -38.32 -15.33 -11.15
C ASP A 214 -37.44 -14.08 -11.19
N ASP A 215 -36.70 -13.79 -10.13
CA ASP A 215 -35.90 -12.57 -10.00
C ASP A 215 -34.88 -12.40 -11.13
N TRP A 216 -34.21 -13.47 -11.55
CA TRP A 216 -33.25 -13.46 -12.65
C TRP A 216 -33.85 -12.99 -14.00
N LYS A 217 -35.16 -13.13 -14.20
CA LYS A 217 -35.87 -12.66 -15.42
C LYS A 217 -35.90 -11.14 -15.52
N HIS A 218 -35.64 -10.45 -14.39
CA HIS A 218 -35.59 -8.99 -14.31
C HIS A 218 -34.13 -8.45 -14.42
N THR A 219 -33.23 -9.28 -14.98
CA THR A 219 -31.84 -8.96 -15.27
C THR A 219 -31.47 -9.24 -16.72
N ASP A 220 -30.28 -8.92 -17.13
CA ASP A 220 -29.74 -9.19 -18.46
C ASP A 220 -29.34 -10.67 -18.69
N PHE A 221 -29.54 -11.55 -17.70
CA PHE A 221 -29.04 -12.92 -17.70
C PHE A 221 -29.42 -13.71 -18.96
N ALA A 222 -30.70 -13.68 -19.33
CA ALA A 222 -31.19 -14.40 -20.52
C ALA A 222 -30.59 -13.84 -21.83
N ILE A 223 -30.32 -12.54 -21.90
CA ILE A 223 -29.68 -11.91 -23.07
C ILE A 223 -28.21 -12.37 -23.17
N ALA A 224 -27.53 -12.41 -22.06
CA ALA A 224 -26.10 -12.75 -22.00
C ALA A 224 -25.84 -14.24 -22.27
N THR A 225 -26.72 -15.12 -21.77
CA THR A 225 -26.48 -16.57 -21.82
C THR A 225 -27.32 -17.30 -22.85
N GLY A 226 -28.45 -16.73 -23.28
CA GLY A 226 -29.46 -17.41 -24.11
C GLY A 226 -30.27 -18.49 -23.36
N GLU A 227 -30.09 -18.58 -22.03
CA GLU A 227 -30.79 -19.56 -21.20
C GLU A 227 -32.24 -19.16 -20.96
N THR A 228 -33.14 -20.16 -20.96
CA THR A 228 -34.57 -19.98 -20.71
C THR A 228 -35.00 -20.35 -19.30
N ALA A 229 -34.07 -20.89 -18.51
CA ALA A 229 -34.21 -21.20 -17.10
C ALA A 229 -32.89 -20.91 -16.38
N LEU A 230 -32.93 -20.53 -15.10
CA LEU A 230 -31.71 -20.28 -14.31
C LEU A 230 -31.05 -21.60 -13.90
N PRO A 231 -29.86 -21.93 -14.42
CA PRO A 231 -29.13 -23.11 -13.97
C PRO A 231 -28.76 -23.04 -12.47
N SER A 232 -28.72 -24.21 -11.83
CA SER A 232 -28.47 -24.30 -10.37
C SER A 232 -27.18 -23.63 -9.90
N ARG A 233 -26.13 -23.62 -10.75
CA ARG A 233 -24.84 -23.01 -10.41
C ARG A 233 -24.89 -21.51 -10.14
N TYR A 234 -25.92 -20.81 -10.57
CA TYR A 234 -26.12 -19.37 -10.34
C TYR A 234 -26.96 -19.06 -9.12
N LYS A 235 -27.63 -20.06 -8.54
CA LYS A 235 -28.51 -19.84 -7.40
C LYS A 235 -27.71 -19.50 -6.13
N VAL A 236 -28.18 -18.51 -5.40
CA VAL A 236 -27.70 -18.23 -4.05
C VAL A 236 -27.92 -19.45 -3.17
N GLY A 237 -26.94 -19.80 -2.33
CA GLY A 237 -26.95 -21.05 -1.57
C GLY A 237 -26.22 -22.20 -2.24
N ASP A 238 -26.07 -22.19 -3.58
CA ASP A 238 -25.25 -23.14 -4.31
C ASP A 238 -23.82 -22.62 -4.47
N LYS A 239 -22.97 -22.86 -3.45
CA LYS A 239 -21.55 -22.47 -3.49
C LYS A 239 -21.28 -20.97 -3.51
N TRP A 240 -22.13 -20.20 -2.87
CA TRP A 240 -21.89 -18.84 -2.51
C TRP A 240 -20.49 -18.67 -1.88
N GLY A 241 -19.75 -17.64 -2.26
CA GLY A 241 -18.39 -17.43 -1.81
C GLY A 241 -17.35 -18.34 -2.48
N THR A 242 -17.75 -19.29 -3.30
CA THR A 242 -16.82 -20.18 -4.00
C THR A 242 -16.97 -20.15 -5.52
N TYR A 243 -18.15 -19.87 -6.03
CA TYR A 243 -18.41 -19.95 -7.46
C TYR A 243 -18.57 -18.58 -8.14
N TRP A 244 -19.51 -17.75 -7.73
CA TRP A 244 -19.85 -16.50 -8.40
C TRP A 244 -19.34 -15.26 -7.64
N PRO A 245 -19.01 -14.16 -8.36
CA PRO A 245 -18.51 -12.95 -7.75
C PRO A 245 -19.59 -12.16 -7.01
N ASN A 246 -19.17 -11.26 -6.11
CA ASN A 246 -19.95 -10.08 -5.79
C ASN A 246 -19.76 -9.06 -6.92
N CYS A 247 -20.83 -8.61 -7.56
CA CYS A 247 -20.75 -7.68 -8.70
C CYS A 247 -20.56 -6.24 -8.21
N ILE A 248 -19.37 -5.93 -7.70
CA ILE A 248 -18.91 -4.61 -7.28
C ILE A 248 -17.45 -4.38 -7.70
N ASP A 249 -16.91 -3.23 -7.39
CA ASP A 249 -15.51 -2.81 -7.61
C ASP A 249 -15.09 -2.93 -9.09
N PRO A 250 -15.78 -2.25 -10.03
CA PRO A 250 -15.39 -2.26 -11.43
C PRO A 250 -14.06 -1.51 -11.63
N CYS A 251 -13.23 -2.03 -12.54
CA CYS A 251 -12.14 -1.30 -13.17
C CYS A 251 -12.27 -1.44 -14.68
N VAL A 252 -12.29 -0.32 -15.40
CA VAL A 252 -12.57 -0.29 -16.84
C VAL A 252 -11.39 0.30 -17.59
N PHE A 253 -10.88 -0.42 -18.57
CA PHE A 253 -9.69 -0.03 -19.31
C PHE A 253 -9.74 -0.49 -20.77
N TYR A 254 -8.93 0.18 -21.60
CA TYR A 254 -8.65 -0.24 -22.96
C TYR A 254 -7.40 -1.10 -23.02
N ASP A 255 -7.45 -2.20 -23.78
CA ASP A 255 -6.25 -2.95 -24.14
C ASP A 255 -5.54 -2.33 -25.37
N ASP A 256 -4.39 -2.92 -25.75
CA ASP A 256 -3.59 -2.47 -26.89
C ASP A 256 -4.31 -2.59 -28.24
N ASN A 257 -5.35 -3.43 -28.30
CA ASN A 257 -6.16 -3.62 -29.48
C ASN A 257 -7.44 -2.76 -29.46
N ASP A 258 -7.49 -1.77 -28.57
CA ASP A 258 -8.61 -0.88 -28.36
C ASP A 258 -9.93 -1.62 -28.01
N ASN A 259 -9.84 -2.81 -27.36
CA ASN A 259 -10.98 -3.43 -26.74
C ASN A 259 -11.23 -2.80 -25.38
N LEU A 260 -12.51 -2.63 -25.03
CA LEU A 260 -12.92 -2.12 -23.73
C LEU A 260 -13.26 -3.28 -22.81
N TRP A 261 -12.60 -3.36 -21.67
CA TRP A 261 -12.72 -4.42 -20.69
C TRP A 261 -13.17 -3.87 -19.33
N MET A 262 -13.85 -4.70 -18.54
CA MET A 262 -14.15 -4.43 -17.14
C MET A 262 -13.75 -5.63 -16.30
N SER A 263 -12.81 -5.44 -15.36
CA SER A 263 -12.63 -6.37 -14.25
C SER A 263 -13.53 -5.95 -13.09
N TYR A 264 -14.00 -6.92 -12.30
CA TYR A 264 -14.92 -6.67 -11.20
C TYR A 264 -14.96 -7.87 -10.25
N GLY A 265 -15.42 -7.63 -9.04
CA GLY A 265 -15.57 -8.65 -8.01
C GLY A 265 -14.95 -8.26 -6.70
N SER A 266 -15.48 -8.82 -5.62
CA SER A 266 -14.98 -8.60 -4.27
C SER A 266 -15.20 -9.86 -3.46
N TRP A 267 -14.11 -10.40 -2.89
CA TRP A 267 -14.12 -11.65 -2.14
C TRP A 267 -14.87 -12.78 -2.87
N SER A 268 -15.77 -13.49 -2.21
CA SER A 268 -16.70 -14.44 -2.83
C SER A 268 -16.04 -15.40 -3.84
N GLY A 269 -16.62 -15.57 -5.03
CA GLY A 269 -16.13 -16.49 -6.06
C GLY A 269 -14.91 -16.02 -6.84
N GLY A 270 -14.44 -14.80 -6.62
CA GLY A 270 -13.24 -14.26 -7.26
C GLY A 270 -13.49 -12.98 -8.05
N ILE A 271 -12.43 -12.57 -8.73
CA ILE A 271 -12.42 -11.42 -9.63
C ILE A 271 -12.58 -11.91 -11.05
N PHE A 272 -13.54 -11.32 -11.74
CA PHE A 272 -13.89 -11.71 -13.11
C PHE A 272 -13.66 -10.55 -14.07
N MET A 273 -13.63 -10.86 -15.35
CA MET A 273 -13.48 -9.90 -16.43
C MET A 273 -14.50 -10.17 -17.54
N ILE A 274 -15.16 -9.11 -17.99
CA ILE A 274 -16.06 -9.12 -19.14
C ILE A 274 -15.62 -8.08 -20.16
N LYS A 275 -16.04 -8.27 -21.42
CA LYS A 275 -15.87 -7.30 -22.48
C LYS A 275 -17.04 -6.35 -22.55
N LEU A 276 -16.78 -5.07 -22.82
CA LEU A 276 -17.78 -4.04 -22.97
C LEU A 276 -17.95 -3.63 -24.44
N ASP A 277 -19.18 -3.28 -24.82
CA ASP A 277 -19.50 -2.75 -26.14
C ASP A 277 -19.19 -1.25 -26.18
N LYS A 278 -18.18 -0.88 -26.95
CA LYS A 278 -17.76 0.52 -27.10
C LYS A 278 -18.85 1.43 -27.67
N THR A 279 -19.87 0.90 -28.32
CA THR A 279 -20.94 1.71 -28.96
C THR A 279 -21.98 2.20 -27.97
N ASN A 280 -22.09 1.55 -26.80
CA ASN A 280 -23.10 1.88 -25.78
C ASN A 280 -22.56 1.86 -24.34
N GLY A 281 -21.33 1.38 -24.12
CA GLY A 281 -20.71 1.32 -22.79
C GLY A 281 -21.21 0.17 -21.90
N LEU A 282 -22.15 -0.63 -22.33
CA LEU A 282 -22.66 -1.79 -21.60
C LEU A 282 -21.87 -3.05 -21.93
N ARG A 283 -22.26 -4.18 -21.37
CA ARG A 283 -21.69 -5.48 -21.69
C ARG A 283 -21.76 -5.77 -23.19
N ASP A 284 -20.71 -6.31 -23.78
CA ASP A 284 -20.71 -6.87 -25.13
C ASP A 284 -21.31 -8.28 -25.09
N TYR A 285 -22.63 -8.39 -25.33
CA TYR A 285 -23.34 -9.66 -25.32
C TYR A 285 -22.99 -10.55 -26.52
N THR A 286 -22.31 -10.03 -27.54
CA THR A 286 -21.83 -10.83 -28.68
C THR A 286 -20.52 -11.55 -28.37
N TYR A 287 -19.81 -11.11 -27.35
CA TYR A 287 -18.58 -11.75 -26.88
C TYR A 287 -18.91 -12.79 -25.81
N THR A 288 -18.82 -14.05 -26.18
CA THR A 288 -19.19 -15.17 -25.31
C THR A 288 -17.97 -15.78 -24.62
N PHE A 289 -18.14 -16.15 -23.35
CA PHE A 289 -17.13 -16.84 -22.58
C PHE A 289 -17.46 -18.33 -22.48
N PRO A 290 -16.48 -19.24 -22.75
CA PRO A 290 -16.71 -20.66 -22.56
C PRO A 290 -16.84 -20.98 -21.06
N TYR A 291 -17.62 -22.02 -20.73
CA TYR A 291 -17.57 -22.58 -19.39
C TYR A 291 -16.27 -23.38 -19.21
N GLN A 292 -15.48 -23.04 -18.20
CA GLN A 292 -14.19 -23.67 -17.95
C GLN A 292 -14.02 -24.05 -16.48
N ILE A 293 -13.50 -25.24 -16.26
CA ILE A 293 -13.03 -25.71 -14.95
C ILE A 293 -11.51 -25.89 -15.02
N SER A 294 -10.78 -25.24 -14.14
CA SER A 294 -9.30 -25.28 -14.09
C SER A 294 -8.65 -24.99 -15.46
N GLY A 295 -9.17 -24.02 -16.19
CA GLY A 295 -8.71 -23.61 -17.52
C GLY A 295 -9.11 -24.51 -18.67
N LYS A 296 -9.89 -25.56 -18.43
CA LYS A 296 -10.33 -26.50 -19.49
C LYS A 296 -11.81 -26.28 -19.80
N THR A 297 -12.13 -26.06 -21.07
CA THR A 297 -13.51 -25.97 -21.55
C THR A 297 -14.25 -27.30 -21.32
N THR A 298 -15.42 -27.24 -20.74
CA THR A 298 -16.25 -28.39 -20.42
C THR A 298 -17.74 -28.03 -20.53
N THR A 299 -18.61 -29.04 -20.54
CA THR A 299 -20.06 -28.83 -20.49
C THR A 299 -20.42 -28.17 -19.16
N PRO A 300 -21.25 -27.11 -19.17
CA PRO A 300 -21.73 -26.48 -17.96
C PRO A 300 -22.47 -27.44 -17.04
N GLY A 301 -22.07 -27.45 -15.77
CA GLY A 301 -22.64 -28.34 -14.74
C GLY A 301 -23.01 -27.58 -13.47
N ALA A 302 -22.88 -28.25 -12.32
CA ALA A 302 -23.07 -27.65 -11.01
C ALA A 302 -21.97 -26.62 -10.70
N ALA A 303 -22.23 -25.73 -9.72
CA ALA A 303 -21.26 -24.77 -9.23
C ALA A 303 -19.95 -25.43 -8.78
N SER A 304 -18.83 -24.85 -9.17
CA SER A 304 -17.49 -25.33 -8.81
C SER A 304 -16.57 -24.17 -8.45
N ALA A 305 -15.91 -24.28 -7.31
CA ALA A 305 -14.89 -23.31 -6.91
C ALA A 305 -13.70 -23.24 -7.90
N ASN A 306 -13.47 -24.30 -8.67
CA ASN A 306 -12.45 -24.36 -9.72
C ASN A 306 -12.91 -23.76 -11.06
N CYS A 307 -14.08 -23.14 -11.13
CA CYS A 307 -14.53 -22.43 -12.31
C CYS A 307 -13.57 -21.29 -12.63
N THR A 308 -13.04 -21.27 -13.85
CA THR A 308 -12.11 -20.24 -14.34
C THR A 308 -12.72 -19.40 -15.48
N SER A 309 -13.86 -19.79 -16.00
CA SER A 309 -14.62 -19.00 -16.97
C SER A 309 -16.08 -19.45 -16.95
N ASP A 310 -16.98 -18.49 -17.02
CA ASP A 310 -18.43 -18.70 -16.97
C ASP A 310 -19.12 -17.86 -18.03
N PRO A 311 -20.15 -18.39 -18.73
CA PRO A 311 -20.86 -17.66 -19.78
C PRO A 311 -21.47 -16.33 -19.33
N TYR A 312 -21.90 -16.24 -18.06
CA TYR A 312 -22.46 -15.00 -17.52
C TYR A 312 -21.41 -14.12 -16.84
N PHE A 313 -20.63 -14.66 -15.93
CA PHE A 313 -19.68 -13.85 -15.15
C PHE A 313 -18.39 -13.52 -15.90
N GLY A 314 -18.08 -14.22 -16.98
CA GLY A 314 -16.87 -13.98 -17.77
C GLY A 314 -15.68 -14.82 -17.32
N LYS A 315 -14.45 -14.33 -17.59
CA LYS A 315 -13.20 -14.99 -17.24
C LYS A 315 -12.77 -14.61 -15.84
N LYS A 316 -12.52 -15.61 -14.97
CA LYS A 316 -11.92 -15.37 -13.66
C LYS A 316 -10.44 -15.09 -13.83
N ILE A 317 -9.98 -13.95 -13.34
CA ILE A 317 -8.59 -13.48 -13.46
C ILE A 317 -7.81 -13.54 -12.16
N ALA A 318 -8.50 -13.49 -11.01
CA ALA A 318 -7.87 -13.57 -9.69
C ALA A 318 -8.84 -14.15 -8.65
N GLY A 319 -8.30 -14.50 -7.50
CA GLY A 319 -9.08 -14.89 -6.33
C GLY A 319 -9.77 -16.24 -6.45
N GLY A 320 -10.89 -16.37 -5.79
CA GLY A 320 -11.67 -17.57 -5.62
C GLY A 320 -11.65 -18.09 -4.18
N TYR A 321 -12.50 -19.06 -3.87
CA TYR A 321 -12.56 -19.68 -2.56
C TYR A 321 -12.80 -18.72 -1.39
N TYR A 322 -13.49 -17.61 -1.62
CA TYR A 322 -13.75 -16.58 -0.59
C TYR A 322 -12.49 -15.89 -0.02
N VAL A 323 -11.38 -15.95 -0.72
CA VAL A 323 -10.11 -15.32 -0.33
C VAL A 323 -9.56 -14.42 -1.42
N SER A 324 -10.45 -13.91 -2.25
CA SER A 324 -10.10 -13.17 -3.46
C SER A 324 -9.42 -11.84 -3.22
N GLY A 325 -9.64 -11.23 -2.05
CA GLY A 325 -9.46 -9.80 -1.93
C GLY A 325 -10.51 -9.03 -2.73
N GLU A 326 -10.29 -7.74 -2.92
CA GLU A 326 -11.20 -6.82 -3.58
C GLU A 326 -10.44 -5.72 -4.33
N ALA A 327 -11.17 -4.73 -4.90
CA ALA A 327 -10.55 -3.55 -5.49
C ALA A 327 -9.60 -3.91 -6.63
N SER A 328 -10.00 -4.80 -7.52
CA SER A 328 -9.17 -5.12 -8.68
C SER A 328 -8.99 -3.88 -9.57
N TYR A 329 -7.76 -3.46 -9.80
CA TYR A 329 -7.44 -2.39 -10.72
C TYR A 329 -6.37 -2.83 -11.69
N ILE A 330 -6.59 -2.63 -12.99
CA ILE A 330 -5.66 -3.04 -14.03
C ILE A 330 -5.13 -1.81 -14.74
N GLN A 331 -3.82 -1.60 -14.66
CA GLN A 331 -3.11 -0.53 -15.35
C GLN A 331 -1.98 -1.10 -16.19
N LYS A 332 -1.93 -0.71 -17.46
CA LYS A 332 -0.77 -1.01 -18.30
C LYS A 332 0.37 -0.05 -18.01
N ILE A 333 1.52 -0.60 -17.63
CA ILE A 333 2.77 0.12 -17.38
C ILE A 333 3.91 -0.62 -18.07
N GLY A 334 4.62 0.07 -18.95
CA GLY A 334 5.61 -0.57 -19.82
C GLY A 334 4.94 -1.63 -20.71
N LYS A 335 5.50 -2.84 -20.71
CA LYS A 335 4.95 -3.96 -21.50
C LYS A 335 3.92 -4.80 -20.75
N TYR A 336 3.70 -4.56 -19.45
CA TYR A 336 2.85 -5.40 -18.61
C TYR A 336 1.53 -4.70 -18.25
N TYR A 337 0.49 -5.51 -18.10
CA TYR A 337 -0.72 -5.18 -17.37
C TYR A 337 -0.49 -5.57 -15.91
N PHE A 338 -0.54 -4.60 -15.01
CA PHE A 338 -0.44 -4.83 -13.58
C PHE A 338 -1.85 -4.89 -12.99
N LEU A 339 -2.12 -5.98 -12.30
CA LEU A 339 -3.33 -6.17 -11.52
C LEU A 339 -3.00 -5.82 -10.06
N PHE A 340 -3.60 -4.76 -9.58
CA PHE A 340 -3.60 -4.39 -8.16
C PHE A 340 -4.79 -5.06 -7.48
N MET A 341 -4.57 -5.54 -6.27
CA MET A 341 -5.59 -6.17 -5.42
C MET A 341 -5.44 -5.66 -4.00
N SER A 342 -6.56 -5.46 -3.30
CA SER A 342 -6.56 -5.15 -1.87
C SER A 342 -6.98 -6.37 -1.06
N TYR A 343 -6.23 -6.64 0.00
CA TYR A 343 -6.45 -7.75 0.91
C TYR A 343 -6.55 -7.22 2.33
N GLY A 344 -7.16 -8.02 3.22
CA GLY A 344 -7.39 -7.63 4.60
C GLY A 344 -8.71 -6.88 4.80
N GLY A 345 -8.97 -6.45 6.02
CA GLY A 345 -10.13 -5.65 6.36
C GLY A 345 -9.85 -4.16 6.18
N LEU A 346 -10.81 -3.43 5.66
CA LEU A 346 -10.68 -2.00 5.30
C LEU A 346 -10.61 -1.06 6.52
N THR A 347 -10.90 -1.54 7.74
CA THR A 347 -10.83 -0.72 8.95
C THR A 347 -9.40 -0.45 9.40
N SER A 348 -9.19 0.54 10.27
CA SER A 348 -7.86 0.94 10.73
C SER A 348 -7.07 -0.19 11.42
N ASP A 349 -7.75 -1.21 11.92
CA ASP A 349 -7.17 -2.42 12.53
C ASP A 349 -7.30 -3.67 11.66
N GLY A 350 -7.85 -3.54 10.46
CA GLY A 350 -8.14 -4.66 9.56
C GLY A 350 -6.95 -5.16 8.74
N GLY A 351 -5.86 -4.41 8.72
CA GLY A 351 -4.65 -4.77 7.98
C GLY A 351 -4.81 -4.70 6.46
N TYR A 352 -5.57 -3.73 5.96
CA TYR A 352 -5.77 -3.51 4.53
C TYR A 352 -4.42 -3.24 3.85
N GLN A 353 -4.18 -3.88 2.71
CA GLN A 353 -2.91 -3.75 1.99
C GLN A 353 -3.08 -4.01 0.50
N MET A 354 -2.21 -3.39 -0.30
CA MET A 354 -2.15 -3.53 -1.75
C MET A 354 -1.12 -4.58 -2.15
N ARG A 355 -1.53 -5.52 -3.01
CA ARG A 355 -0.64 -6.50 -3.65
C ARG A 355 -0.79 -6.46 -5.15
N ILE A 356 0.30 -6.67 -5.87
CA ILE A 356 0.33 -6.61 -7.32
C ILE A 356 0.71 -7.96 -7.95
N PHE A 357 0.13 -8.17 -9.11
CA PHE A 357 0.45 -9.24 -10.06
C PHE A 357 0.64 -8.62 -11.43
N ARG A 358 1.28 -9.31 -12.36
CA ARG A 358 1.42 -8.81 -13.73
C ARG A 358 1.14 -9.88 -14.77
N SER A 359 0.80 -9.43 -15.98
CA SER A 359 0.62 -10.25 -17.17
C SER A 359 1.04 -9.47 -18.41
N GLU A 360 1.46 -10.14 -19.48
CA GLU A 360 1.64 -9.51 -20.81
C GLU A 360 0.31 -9.38 -21.57
N ASN A 361 -0.76 -10.02 -21.08
CA ASN A 361 -2.10 -9.95 -21.66
C ASN A 361 -3.08 -9.24 -20.72
N PRO A 362 -4.08 -8.52 -21.27
CA PRO A 362 -5.05 -7.77 -20.47
C PRO A 362 -5.91 -8.66 -19.56
N ASP A 363 -6.14 -9.90 -19.96
CA ASP A 363 -6.99 -10.88 -19.28
C ASP A 363 -6.21 -12.00 -18.58
N GLY A 364 -4.90 -11.78 -18.33
CA GLY A 364 -4.03 -12.72 -17.64
C GLY A 364 -3.42 -13.82 -18.54
N PRO A 365 -2.76 -14.84 -17.98
CA PRO A 365 -2.71 -15.12 -16.53
C PRO A 365 -1.88 -14.09 -15.76
N PHE A 366 -2.43 -13.62 -14.66
CA PHE A 366 -1.72 -12.73 -13.74
C PHE A 366 -0.90 -13.55 -12.74
N VAL A 367 0.37 -13.21 -12.58
CA VAL A 367 1.30 -13.90 -11.69
C VAL A 367 2.11 -12.91 -10.86
N ASP A 368 2.57 -13.36 -9.69
CA ASP A 368 3.53 -12.61 -8.87
C ASP A 368 4.98 -12.87 -9.31
N CYS A 369 5.97 -12.32 -8.62
CA CYS A 369 7.38 -12.42 -9.00
C CYS A 369 7.95 -13.85 -8.88
N TYR A 370 7.26 -14.77 -8.23
CA TYR A 370 7.59 -16.21 -8.21
C TYR A 370 6.83 -17.02 -9.27
N GLY A 371 6.02 -16.37 -10.11
CA GLY A 371 5.16 -17.05 -11.06
C GLY A 371 3.92 -17.68 -10.41
N THR A 372 3.60 -17.35 -9.16
CA THR A 372 2.39 -17.84 -8.51
C THR A 372 1.17 -17.10 -9.07
N SER A 373 0.19 -17.88 -9.52
CA SER A 373 -1.03 -17.33 -10.11
C SER A 373 -1.86 -16.53 -9.10
N ALA A 374 -2.47 -15.44 -9.56
CA ALA A 374 -3.47 -14.70 -8.81
C ALA A 374 -4.75 -15.52 -8.51
N LEU A 375 -4.96 -16.65 -9.22
CA LEU A 375 -6.08 -17.57 -8.98
C LEU A 375 -5.79 -18.51 -7.81
N PHE A 376 -6.70 -18.58 -6.85
CA PHE A 376 -6.61 -19.55 -5.76
C PHE A 376 -7.16 -20.92 -6.17
N LYS A 377 -6.58 -21.97 -5.61
CA LYS A 377 -6.99 -23.37 -5.83
C LYS A 377 -7.60 -24.03 -4.58
N SER A 378 -7.53 -23.35 -3.46
CA SER A 378 -8.08 -23.80 -2.17
C SER A 378 -8.32 -22.59 -1.27
N TYR A 379 -9.13 -22.78 -0.25
CA TYR A 379 -9.32 -21.77 0.78
C TYR A 379 -8.02 -21.49 1.53
N LYS A 380 -7.64 -20.22 1.60
CA LYS A 380 -6.48 -19.72 2.33
C LYS A 380 -6.87 -18.44 3.06
N MET A 381 -6.56 -18.36 4.34
CA MET A 381 -6.71 -17.10 5.08
C MET A 381 -5.54 -16.18 4.71
N ASN A 382 -5.77 -15.16 3.91
CA ASN A 382 -4.73 -14.26 3.43
C ASN A 382 -4.56 -12.97 4.26
N TYR A 383 -5.19 -12.90 5.41
CA TYR A 383 -4.98 -11.83 6.41
C TYR A 383 -4.55 -12.38 7.78
N SER A 384 -3.98 -13.56 7.80
CA SER A 384 -3.30 -14.11 8.96
C SER A 384 -1.84 -14.37 8.61
N SER A 385 -0.91 -13.83 9.40
CA SER A 385 0.54 -14.00 9.20
C SER A 385 1.00 -15.46 9.25
N THR A 386 0.22 -16.33 9.91
CA THR A 386 0.57 -17.75 10.07
C THR A 386 -0.05 -18.67 9.02
N THR A 387 -1.15 -18.24 8.39
CA THR A 387 -1.92 -19.07 7.44
C THR A 387 -2.10 -18.39 6.09
N ALA A 388 -1.67 -17.15 5.96
CA ALA A 388 -1.71 -16.40 4.70
C ALA A 388 -0.94 -17.14 3.60
N ASP A 389 -1.52 -17.16 2.42
CA ASP A 389 -0.78 -17.52 1.22
C ASP A 389 0.11 -16.35 0.83
N ASN A 390 1.42 -16.56 0.78
CA ASN A 390 2.40 -15.55 0.37
C ASN A 390 2.32 -15.31 -1.14
N ARG A 391 1.23 -14.70 -1.58
CA ARG A 391 0.84 -14.51 -2.97
C ARG A 391 0.66 -13.04 -3.31
N GLY A 392 1.23 -12.64 -4.45
CA GLY A 392 1.26 -11.24 -4.89
C GLY A 392 2.40 -10.45 -4.24
N VAL A 393 2.94 -9.49 -4.95
CA VAL A 393 3.98 -8.60 -4.44
C VAL A 393 3.33 -7.54 -3.55
N LEU A 394 3.75 -7.44 -2.29
CA LEU A 394 3.32 -6.36 -1.41
C LEU A 394 3.95 -5.05 -1.90
N LEU A 395 3.11 -4.10 -2.28
CA LEU A 395 3.59 -2.80 -2.74
C LEU A 395 4.22 -2.02 -1.59
N PHE A 396 3.49 -1.85 -0.49
CA PHE A 396 3.99 -1.40 0.82
C PHE A 396 2.93 -1.66 1.89
N GLY A 397 3.34 -1.63 3.16
CA GLY A 397 2.46 -1.76 4.32
C GLY A 397 2.33 -0.46 5.11
N GLY A 398 1.76 -0.53 6.31
CA GLY A 398 1.69 0.62 7.23
C GLY A 398 3.09 1.14 7.59
N TYR A 399 3.26 2.45 7.66
CA TYR A 399 4.55 3.07 7.91
C TYR A 399 4.43 4.43 8.63
N GLN A 400 5.53 4.82 9.30
CA GLN A 400 5.66 6.16 9.88
C GLN A 400 7.10 6.65 9.73
N TRP A 401 7.29 7.70 8.94
CA TRP A 401 8.52 8.47 8.90
C TRP A 401 8.57 9.50 10.04
N ASP A 402 9.77 9.96 10.38
CA ASP A 402 9.99 10.88 11.51
C ASP A 402 9.20 12.18 11.45
N ALA A 403 8.90 12.69 10.25
CA ALA A 403 8.15 13.93 10.09
C ALA A 403 6.62 13.75 10.17
N MET A 404 6.13 12.53 10.23
CA MET A 404 4.70 12.21 10.30
C MET A 404 4.21 12.24 11.74
N SER A 405 3.08 12.91 11.99
CA SER A 405 2.45 12.97 13.31
C SER A 405 1.74 11.68 13.72
N GLY A 406 1.46 10.79 12.79
CA GLY A 406 0.88 9.47 12.98
C GLY A 406 1.21 8.57 11.79
N ALA A 407 1.23 7.27 12.01
CA ALA A 407 1.47 6.30 10.95
C ALA A 407 0.32 6.28 9.94
N GLU A 408 0.64 6.11 8.67
CA GLU A 408 -0.31 5.70 7.64
C GLU A 408 -0.48 4.18 7.67
N ILE A 409 -1.73 3.72 7.71
CA ILE A 409 -2.10 2.32 7.88
C ILE A 409 -3.31 1.99 7.00
N ALA A 410 -3.58 0.72 6.81
CA ALA A 410 -4.75 0.26 6.06
C ALA A 410 -4.87 0.91 4.67
N GLN A 411 -3.75 0.90 3.93
CA GLN A 411 -3.70 1.41 2.57
C GLN A 411 -4.34 0.41 1.60
N GLY A 412 -5.26 0.88 0.77
CA GLY A 412 -5.90 -0.01 -0.19
C GLY A 412 -6.91 0.66 -1.10
N HIS A 413 -7.63 -0.18 -1.80
CA HIS A 413 -8.63 0.16 -2.81
C HIS A 413 -8.10 1.25 -3.74
N ASN A 414 -6.99 0.93 -4.39
CA ASN A 414 -6.25 1.87 -5.21
C ASN A 414 -6.76 1.90 -6.64
N SER A 415 -6.50 3.02 -7.29
CA SER A 415 -6.39 3.16 -8.74
C SER A 415 -4.96 3.51 -9.13
N ALA A 416 -4.69 3.54 -10.43
CA ALA A 416 -3.38 3.90 -10.97
C ALA A 416 -3.54 4.64 -12.30
N PHE A 417 -2.56 5.44 -12.67
CA PHE A 417 -2.53 6.10 -13.97
C PHE A 417 -1.10 6.29 -14.47
N VAL A 418 -0.98 6.53 -15.76
CA VAL A 418 0.26 6.94 -16.42
C VAL A 418 0.04 8.34 -16.99
N ASP A 419 0.93 9.26 -16.69
CA ASP A 419 0.83 10.62 -17.19
C ASP A 419 1.46 10.78 -18.59
N LYS A 420 1.35 11.99 -19.14
CA LYS A 420 1.90 12.32 -20.48
C LYS A 420 3.42 12.25 -20.57
N GLN A 421 4.12 12.32 -19.45
CA GLN A 421 5.55 12.14 -19.35
C GLN A 421 5.95 10.66 -19.20
N ASN A 422 4.97 9.75 -19.28
CA ASN A 422 5.15 8.32 -19.10
C ASN A 422 5.68 7.96 -17.70
N ARG A 423 5.23 8.71 -16.66
CA ARG A 423 5.43 8.39 -15.25
C ARG A 423 4.18 7.68 -14.74
N SER A 424 4.38 6.67 -13.93
CA SER A 424 3.31 5.85 -13.36
C SER A 424 3.02 6.25 -11.93
N PHE A 425 1.76 6.20 -11.52
CA PHE A 425 1.32 6.60 -10.18
C PHE A 425 0.30 5.62 -9.62
N VAL A 426 0.34 5.43 -8.30
CA VAL A 426 -0.72 4.80 -7.53
C VAL A 426 -1.46 5.85 -6.72
N VAL A 427 -2.80 5.73 -6.71
CA VAL A 427 -3.71 6.58 -5.95
C VAL A 427 -4.52 5.67 -5.04
N TYR A 428 -4.46 5.89 -3.74
CA TYR A 428 -5.08 5.00 -2.76
C TYR A 428 -5.63 5.80 -1.58
N HIS A 429 -6.54 5.21 -0.82
CA HIS A 429 -6.88 5.77 0.48
C HIS A 429 -6.06 5.12 1.59
N THR A 430 -5.76 5.89 2.61
CA THR A 430 -5.05 5.45 3.82
C THR A 430 -5.78 5.92 5.06
N ARG A 431 -5.65 5.19 6.16
CA ARG A 431 -6.07 5.58 7.50
C ARG A 431 -4.86 5.94 8.35
N PHE A 432 -5.09 6.38 9.58
CA PHE A 432 -4.04 6.89 10.47
C PHE A 432 -4.09 6.19 11.82
N SER A 433 -2.94 5.85 12.36
CA SER A 433 -2.83 5.15 13.65
C SER A 433 -3.45 5.93 14.83
N ASN A 434 -3.52 7.25 14.71
CA ASN A 434 -4.09 8.18 15.69
C ASN A 434 -5.42 8.84 15.24
N GLY A 435 -6.00 8.42 14.10
CA GLY A 435 -7.12 9.11 13.42
C GLY A 435 -8.46 8.37 13.46
N GLY A 436 -8.62 7.29 14.20
CA GLY A 436 -9.84 6.47 14.17
C GLY A 436 -10.06 5.89 12.76
N GLU A 437 -11.29 5.98 12.23
CA GLU A 437 -11.62 5.51 10.86
C GLU A 437 -11.56 6.63 9.81
N GLY A 438 -11.03 7.79 10.16
CA GLY A 438 -10.75 8.87 9.20
C GLY A 438 -9.76 8.39 8.12
N HIS A 439 -10.00 8.80 6.87
CA HIS A 439 -9.17 8.40 5.74
C HIS A 439 -8.90 9.58 4.80
N GLN A 440 -7.82 9.49 4.05
CA GLN A 440 -7.43 10.49 3.06
C GLN A 440 -6.80 9.79 1.85
N VAL A 441 -6.80 10.47 0.70
CA VAL A 441 -6.12 10.00 -0.51
C VAL A 441 -4.65 10.38 -0.48
N ARG A 442 -3.81 9.47 -1.03
CA ARG A 442 -2.38 9.67 -1.28
C ARG A 442 -2.05 9.30 -2.71
N VAL A 443 -1.00 9.94 -3.25
CA VAL A 443 -0.48 9.66 -4.59
C VAL A 443 1.03 9.48 -4.50
N HIS A 444 1.50 8.27 -4.83
CA HIS A 444 2.93 7.97 -4.93
C HIS A 444 3.30 7.66 -6.37
N GLN A 445 4.49 8.11 -6.80
CA GLN A 445 5.04 7.68 -8.08
C GLN A 445 5.46 6.23 -7.98
N LEU A 446 5.21 5.48 -9.05
CA LEU A 446 5.64 4.09 -9.21
C LEU A 446 6.84 4.02 -10.14
N PHE A 447 7.73 3.07 -9.88
CA PHE A 447 8.92 2.83 -10.69
C PHE A 447 9.04 1.34 -11.03
N LEU A 448 9.56 1.05 -12.22
CA LEU A 448 9.93 -0.30 -12.62
C LEU A 448 11.39 -0.58 -12.22
N ASN A 449 11.63 -1.68 -11.51
CA ASN A 449 12.99 -2.19 -11.33
C ASN A 449 13.52 -2.84 -12.61
N ASP A 450 14.77 -3.29 -12.61
CA ASP A 450 15.43 -3.91 -13.75
C ASP A 450 14.85 -5.28 -14.16
N GLU A 451 13.95 -5.85 -13.37
CA GLU A 451 13.14 -7.05 -13.69
C GLU A 451 11.73 -6.69 -14.18
N GLY A 452 11.39 -5.42 -14.24
CA GLY A 452 10.08 -4.91 -14.65
C GLY A 452 8.98 -5.13 -13.61
N TRP A 453 9.32 -5.12 -12.31
CA TRP A 453 8.35 -5.09 -11.21
C TRP A 453 8.17 -3.67 -10.70
N LEU A 454 6.93 -3.33 -10.33
CA LEU A 454 6.60 -2.04 -9.76
C LEU A 454 7.01 -1.95 -8.31
N MET A 455 7.46 -0.76 -7.93
CA MET A 455 7.76 -0.32 -6.57
C MET A 455 7.23 1.09 -6.40
N ALA A 456 6.83 1.47 -5.19
CA ALA A 456 6.37 2.81 -4.87
C ALA A 456 7.51 3.68 -4.32
N ALA A 457 7.49 4.96 -4.68
CA ALA A 457 8.36 5.95 -4.05
C ALA A 457 8.07 6.05 -2.54
N PRO A 458 9.07 6.26 -1.66
CA PRO A 458 8.87 6.36 -0.22
C PRO A 458 8.01 7.53 0.25
N PHE A 459 7.92 8.61 -0.54
CA PHE A 459 7.16 9.82 -0.23
C PHE A 459 6.13 10.10 -1.32
N GLU A 460 5.12 10.88 -0.97
CA GLU A 460 4.15 11.37 -1.92
C GLU A 460 4.85 12.15 -3.04
N PHE A 461 4.28 12.07 -4.24
CA PHE A 461 4.82 12.79 -5.39
C PHE A 461 4.83 14.30 -5.14
N ASP A 462 6.01 14.92 -5.26
CA ASP A 462 6.22 16.36 -5.07
C ASP A 462 6.78 17.07 -6.32
N GLY A 463 6.45 16.55 -7.51
CA GLY A 463 6.85 17.16 -8.78
C GLY A 463 8.13 16.58 -9.38
N GLU A 464 8.56 15.41 -8.94
CA GLU A 464 9.72 14.72 -9.50
C GLU A 464 9.57 14.52 -11.02
N THR A 465 10.66 14.74 -11.75
CA THR A 465 10.65 14.64 -13.22
C THR A 465 11.21 13.34 -13.76
N ILE A 466 11.70 12.46 -12.87
CA ILE A 466 12.33 11.19 -13.25
C ILE A 466 11.34 10.21 -13.88
N THR A 467 11.76 9.49 -14.91
CA THR A 467 11.01 8.45 -15.59
C THR A 467 11.74 7.14 -15.56
N ASP A 468 11.05 6.00 -15.76
CA ASP A 468 11.68 4.68 -15.86
C ASP A 468 12.72 4.62 -16.96
N ALA A 469 12.50 5.27 -18.10
CA ALA A 469 13.46 5.36 -19.19
C ALA A 469 14.74 6.11 -18.79
N ALA A 470 14.62 7.16 -17.99
CA ALA A 470 15.78 7.90 -17.48
C ALA A 470 16.53 7.07 -16.46
N ILE A 471 15.87 6.38 -15.54
CA ILE A 471 16.48 5.46 -14.57
C ILE A 471 17.31 4.40 -15.29
N ALA A 472 16.75 3.80 -16.33
CA ALA A 472 17.39 2.71 -17.08
C ALA A 472 18.59 3.15 -17.95
N SER A 473 18.71 4.43 -18.26
CA SER A 473 19.68 4.91 -19.26
C SER A 473 20.67 5.95 -18.78
N LYS A 474 20.52 6.46 -17.53
CA LYS A 474 21.35 7.54 -17.02
C LYS A 474 21.54 7.43 -15.52
N ALA A 475 22.79 7.57 -15.07
CA ALA A 475 23.15 7.83 -13.69
C ALA A 475 22.89 9.31 -13.37
N SER A 476 21.78 9.64 -12.73
CA SER A 476 21.41 11.02 -12.38
C SER A 476 21.93 11.46 -11.00
N ILE A 477 22.26 10.50 -10.13
CA ILE A 477 22.83 10.69 -8.81
C ILE A 477 24.32 10.35 -8.88
N ALA A 478 25.21 11.20 -8.38
CA ALA A 478 26.63 10.90 -8.36
C ALA A 478 26.95 9.74 -7.41
N ASP A 479 27.89 8.87 -7.76
CA ASP A 479 28.25 7.70 -6.93
C ASP A 479 28.68 8.11 -5.52
N ALA A 480 29.38 9.24 -5.38
CA ALA A 480 29.78 9.80 -4.09
C ALA A 480 28.58 10.22 -3.21
N ASP A 481 27.45 10.57 -3.82
CA ASP A 481 26.25 11.00 -3.09
C ASP A 481 25.42 9.80 -2.57
N ILE A 482 25.66 8.59 -3.09
CA ILE A 482 24.93 7.40 -2.69
C ILE A 482 25.40 6.90 -1.33
N ALA A 483 26.72 6.87 -1.09
CA ALA A 483 27.24 6.47 0.21
C ALA A 483 26.79 7.44 1.31
N GLY A 484 26.56 6.93 2.52
CA GLY A 484 26.16 7.72 3.69
C GLY A 484 25.13 7.05 4.57
N ASP A 485 24.56 7.82 5.49
CA ASP A 485 23.61 7.36 6.50
C ASP A 485 22.19 7.44 6.02
N TYR A 486 21.46 6.35 6.12
CA TYR A 486 20.08 6.18 5.65
C TYR A 486 19.14 5.77 6.79
N GLN A 487 17.91 6.22 6.73
CA GLN A 487 16.79 5.56 7.38
C GLN A 487 16.32 4.42 6.47
N PHE A 488 16.23 3.21 7.01
CA PHE A 488 15.81 2.01 6.29
C PHE A 488 14.51 1.49 6.86
N MET A 489 13.59 1.12 5.99
CA MET A 489 12.29 0.55 6.35
C MET A 489 12.02 -0.71 5.53
N ARG A 490 11.60 -1.77 6.21
CA ARG A 490 11.20 -3.02 5.58
C ARG A 490 9.70 -3.22 5.74
N HIS A 491 8.96 -3.24 4.64
CA HIS A 491 7.52 -3.50 4.67
C HIS A 491 7.26 -4.98 4.88
N GLN A 492 6.66 -5.33 6.01
CA GLN A 492 6.41 -6.73 6.33
C GLN A 492 5.24 -7.28 5.52
N TYR A 493 5.46 -8.44 4.92
CA TYR A 493 4.45 -9.12 4.12
C TYR A 493 3.31 -9.71 4.97
N GLY A 494 3.62 -10.13 6.19
CA GLY A 494 2.66 -10.66 7.14
C GLY A 494 1.72 -9.56 7.65
N GLN A 495 0.44 -9.88 7.70
CA GLN A 495 -0.57 -9.00 8.23
C GLN A 495 -0.90 -9.32 9.68
N ASN A 496 -0.95 -8.30 10.52
CA ASN A 496 -1.63 -8.37 11.79
C ASN A 496 -3.02 -7.73 11.65
N THR A 497 -4.03 -8.56 11.50
CA THR A 497 -5.41 -8.13 11.25
C THR A 497 -6.08 -7.43 12.43
N LYS A 498 -5.45 -7.38 13.60
CA LYS A 498 -6.06 -6.83 14.83
C LYS A 498 -5.21 -5.77 15.51
N ALA A 499 -4.11 -5.38 14.91
CA ALA A 499 -3.27 -4.32 15.40
C ALA A 499 -3.10 -3.29 14.29
N LYS A 500 -3.09 -2.01 14.67
CA LYS A 500 -2.69 -0.91 13.79
C LYS A 500 -1.19 -1.01 13.53
N ALA A 501 -0.76 -2.07 12.84
CA ALA A 501 0.64 -2.36 12.61
C ALA A 501 1.22 -1.41 11.57
N PHE A 502 2.39 -0.90 11.88
CA PHE A 502 3.19 -0.09 10.97
C PHE A 502 4.67 -0.26 11.27
N GLU A 503 5.50 0.00 10.29
CA GLU A 503 6.95 0.00 10.43
C GLU A 503 7.46 1.41 10.70
N THR A 504 8.55 1.48 11.44
CA THR A 504 9.34 2.70 11.66
C THR A 504 10.75 2.48 11.15
N PRO A 505 11.45 3.54 10.68
CA PRO A 505 12.77 3.36 10.12
C PRO A 505 13.82 3.00 11.20
N VAL A 506 14.83 2.25 10.75
CA VAL A 506 16.08 2.01 11.50
C VAL A 506 17.25 2.62 10.73
N ASN A 507 18.34 2.98 11.42
CA ASN A 507 19.48 3.57 10.76
C ASN A 507 20.42 2.49 10.20
N ILE A 508 20.83 2.68 8.94
CA ILE A 508 21.89 1.93 8.26
C ILE A 508 22.87 2.89 7.61
N THR A 509 24.08 2.42 7.33
CA THR A 509 25.07 3.16 6.54
C THR A 509 25.42 2.36 5.29
N LEU A 510 25.28 2.99 4.13
CA LEU A 510 25.80 2.50 2.85
C LEU A 510 27.24 3.01 2.73
N ASN A 511 28.23 2.14 2.95
CA ASN A 511 29.64 2.53 2.89
C ASN A 511 30.13 2.64 1.45
N ALA A 512 31.10 3.52 1.20
CA ALA A 512 31.66 3.74 -0.13
C ALA A 512 32.37 2.50 -0.73
N ASP A 513 32.73 1.52 0.11
CA ASP A 513 33.27 0.23 -0.31
C ASP A 513 32.20 -0.78 -0.77
N GLY A 514 30.93 -0.39 -0.78
CA GLY A 514 29.79 -1.24 -1.15
C GLY A 514 29.25 -2.11 -0.02
N THR A 515 29.71 -1.94 1.23
CA THR A 515 29.15 -2.65 2.38
C THR A 515 27.98 -1.88 3.00
N ILE A 516 27.06 -2.60 3.68
CA ILE A 516 25.98 -2.05 4.48
C ILE A 516 26.25 -2.38 5.94
N THR A 517 26.18 -1.37 6.81
CA THR A 517 26.36 -1.51 8.25
C THR A 517 25.25 -0.81 9.04
N GLY A 518 25.20 -0.98 10.35
CA GLY A 518 24.15 -0.44 11.21
C GLY A 518 23.15 -1.49 11.66
N ALA A 519 21.85 -1.17 11.62
CA ALA A 519 20.77 -2.08 12.01
C ALA A 519 20.65 -3.28 11.07
N GLU A 520 21.03 -3.12 9.81
CA GLU A 520 21.12 -4.18 8.82
C GLU A 520 22.56 -4.34 8.35
N LYS A 521 22.88 -5.54 7.83
CA LYS A 521 24.21 -5.84 7.30
C LYS A 521 24.08 -6.45 5.90
N GLY A 522 25.03 -6.10 5.03
CA GLY A 522 24.99 -6.61 3.69
C GLY A 522 25.93 -5.86 2.74
N THR A 523 25.54 -5.83 1.48
CA THR A 523 26.26 -5.11 0.42
C THR A 523 25.30 -4.36 -0.48
N TRP A 524 25.79 -3.33 -1.14
CA TRP A 524 25.05 -2.60 -2.16
C TRP A 524 25.89 -2.36 -3.39
N LYS A 525 25.23 -2.24 -4.52
CA LYS A 525 25.87 -1.84 -5.76
C LYS A 525 24.89 -1.16 -6.70
N ARG A 526 25.35 -0.15 -7.43
CA ARG A 526 24.64 0.47 -8.52
C ARG A 526 24.94 -0.27 -9.82
N THR A 527 23.96 -0.40 -10.71
CA THR A 527 24.18 -0.84 -12.08
C THR A 527 24.79 0.31 -12.86
N ALA A 528 25.99 0.11 -13.43
CA ALA A 528 26.75 1.15 -14.08
C ALA A 528 25.95 1.89 -15.17
N GLY A 529 26.01 3.23 -15.14
CA GLY A 529 25.35 4.09 -16.12
C GLY A 529 23.83 4.22 -15.96
N THR A 530 23.26 3.71 -14.86
CA THR A 530 21.82 3.74 -14.59
C THR A 530 21.55 4.24 -13.17
N ASP A 531 20.30 4.46 -12.81
CA ASP A 531 19.87 4.66 -11.42
C ASP A 531 19.27 3.38 -10.80
N TYR A 532 19.54 2.21 -11.37
CA TYR A 532 19.23 0.94 -10.71
C TYR A 532 20.26 0.63 -9.60
N ILE A 533 19.76 0.20 -8.46
CA ILE A 533 20.56 -0.20 -7.29
C ILE A 533 20.13 -1.57 -6.78
N HIS A 534 21.09 -2.38 -6.36
CA HIS A 534 20.81 -3.65 -5.70
C HIS A 534 21.33 -3.60 -4.28
N LEU A 535 20.48 -3.98 -3.31
CA LEU A 535 20.84 -4.19 -1.93
C LEU A 535 20.81 -5.69 -1.66
N THR A 536 21.87 -6.24 -1.07
CA THR A 536 21.87 -7.63 -0.57
C THR A 536 21.92 -7.56 0.94
N ILE A 537 20.82 -7.90 1.60
CA ILE A 537 20.69 -7.82 3.06
C ILE A 537 20.28 -9.21 3.55
N ASN A 538 21.05 -9.79 4.47
CA ASN A 538 20.82 -11.13 5.00
C ASN A 538 20.60 -12.18 3.88
N ASP A 539 21.44 -12.15 2.85
CA ASP A 539 21.39 -13.01 1.67
C ASP A 539 20.14 -12.83 0.76
N VAL A 540 19.31 -11.83 1.03
CA VAL A 540 18.18 -11.47 0.18
C VAL A 540 18.57 -10.31 -0.73
N VAL A 541 18.36 -10.48 -2.03
CA VAL A 541 18.62 -9.43 -3.02
C VAL A 541 17.36 -8.59 -3.21
N TYR A 542 17.47 -7.30 -3.00
CA TYR A 542 16.47 -6.29 -3.31
C TYR A 542 16.93 -5.49 -4.52
N ARG A 543 16.14 -5.51 -5.58
CA ARG A 543 16.39 -4.77 -6.82
C ARG A 543 15.56 -3.52 -6.85
N GLY A 544 16.19 -2.39 -7.02
CA GLY A 544 15.52 -1.12 -6.84
C GLY A 544 16.05 0.01 -7.71
N VAL A 545 15.55 1.18 -7.38
CA VAL A 545 15.84 2.45 -8.05
C VAL A 545 16.34 3.49 -7.05
N LEU A 546 17.20 4.39 -7.54
CA LEU A 546 17.63 5.60 -6.86
C LEU A 546 16.85 6.78 -7.41
N VAL A 547 16.19 7.55 -6.54
CA VAL A 547 15.44 8.75 -6.92
C VAL A 547 15.70 9.89 -5.95
N LYS A 548 15.54 11.14 -6.42
CA LYS A 548 15.54 12.32 -5.55
C LYS A 548 14.10 12.67 -5.22
N GLN A 549 13.82 12.85 -3.92
CA GLN A 549 12.50 13.23 -3.42
C GLN A 549 12.60 14.32 -2.35
N THR A 550 11.46 14.89 -1.99
CA THR A 550 11.31 15.74 -0.81
C THR A 550 10.62 14.92 0.29
N ILE A 551 11.14 14.96 1.51
CA ILE A 551 10.54 14.26 2.64
C ILE A 551 9.19 14.90 2.98
N ASP A 552 8.15 14.09 3.06
CA ASP A 552 6.79 14.53 3.37
C ASP A 552 6.73 15.40 4.65
N TYR A 553 5.84 16.38 4.64
CA TYR A 553 5.65 17.38 5.70
C TYR A 553 6.85 18.30 5.94
N THR A 554 7.84 18.28 5.05
CA THR A 554 9.04 19.14 5.10
C THR A 554 9.41 19.63 3.71
N ASN A 555 10.42 20.50 3.62
CA ASN A 555 11.12 20.84 2.38
C ASN A 555 12.51 20.17 2.30
N ILE A 556 12.76 19.12 3.09
CA ILE A 556 14.06 18.45 3.14
C ILE A 556 14.27 17.58 1.90
N PRO A 557 15.29 17.87 1.07
CA PRO A 557 15.62 16.99 -0.04
C PRO A 557 16.25 15.69 0.47
N ALA A 558 16.00 14.60 -0.24
CA ALA A 558 16.52 13.30 0.07
C ALA A 558 16.87 12.49 -1.18
N ILE A 559 17.85 11.58 -1.04
CA ILE A 559 18.05 10.48 -1.96
C ILE A 559 17.25 9.30 -1.39
N ALA A 560 16.34 8.78 -2.18
CA ALA A 560 15.48 7.66 -1.81
C ALA A 560 15.81 6.44 -2.64
N ILE A 561 15.79 5.29 -2.00
CA ILE A 561 15.86 3.96 -2.60
C ILE A 561 14.52 3.27 -2.34
N SER A 562 13.91 2.79 -3.41
CA SER A 562 12.81 1.85 -3.33
C SER A 562 13.26 0.56 -4.00
N ALA A 563 13.18 -0.57 -3.31
CA ALA A 563 13.68 -1.84 -3.82
C ALA A 563 12.80 -3.01 -3.39
N LEU A 564 12.72 -4.03 -4.24
CA LEU A 564 11.88 -5.20 -4.07
C LEU A 564 12.72 -6.45 -3.95
N SER A 565 12.41 -7.31 -2.98
CA SER A 565 13.00 -8.65 -2.89
C SER A 565 12.57 -9.50 -4.08
N SER A 566 13.56 -9.93 -4.88
CA SER A 566 13.32 -10.64 -6.13
C SER A 566 13.24 -12.16 -5.95
N SER A 567 12.68 -12.82 -6.96
CA SER A 567 12.58 -14.27 -7.08
C SER A 567 13.92 -15.01 -7.30
N SER A 568 15.02 -14.29 -7.49
CA SER A 568 16.32 -14.89 -7.80
C SER A 568 17.03 -15.54 -6.63
N GLY A 569 16.48 -15.46 -5.43
CA GLY A 569 16.93 -16.22 -4.27
C GLY A 569 16.25 -17.60 -4.20
N SER A 570 16.99 -18.62 -3.83
CA SER A 570 16.58 -20.02 -3.78
C SER A 570 15.59 -20.37 -2.65
N VAL A 571 14.48 -19.63 -2.50
CA VAL A 571 13.47 -19.97 -1.49
C VAL A 571 12.31 -20.72 -2.12
N ALA A 572 12.09 -21.93 -1.66
CA ALA A 572 10.98 -22.74 -2.09
C ALA A 572 9.63 -22.10 -1.73
N LEU A 573 8.74 -21.96 -2.73
CA LEU A 573 7.35 -21.62 -2.55
C LEU A 573 6.70 -22.46 -1.44
N GLY A 574 5.99 -21.83 -0.53
CA GLY A 574 5.23 -22.52 0.51
C GLY A 574 5.91 -22.59 1.87
N GLN A 575 7.09 -22.01 2.04
CA GLN A 575 7.61 -21.73 3.38
C GLN A 575 7.02 -20.41 3.86
N ASN A 576 6.63 -20.33 5.14
CA ASN A 576 6.13 -19.12 5.83
C ASN A 576 7.22 -18.04 5.97
N ASN A 577 8.05 -17.87 4.96
CA ASN A 577 9.14 -16.92 4.96
C ASN A 577 8.65 -15.63 4.30
N PHE A 578 8.06 -14.78 5.11
CA PHE A 578 7.53 -13.46 4.72
C PHE A 578 8.62 -12.47 4.29
N THR A 579 9.81 -12.91 3.97
CA THR A 579 10.97 -12.08 3.62
C THR A 579 10.97 -11.69 2.13
N TYR A 580 10.16 -12.34 1.31
CA TYR A 580 10.15 -12.18 -0.15
C TYR A 580 8.86 -11.52 -0.64
N GLN A 581 8.91 -10.96 -1.84
CA GLN A 581 7.81 -10.25 -2.48
C GLN A 581 7.38 -9.00 -1.69
N GLN A 582 8.29 -8.38 -0.97
CA GLN A 582 8.02 -7.18 -0.21
C GLN A 582 9.03 -6.08 -0.54
N GLU A 583 8.56 -4.87 -0.45
CA GLU A 583 9.33 -3.67 -0.70
C GLU A 583 10.14 -3.26 0.52
N VAL A 584 11.29 -2.64 0.26
CA VAL A 584 12.08 -1.92 1.27
C VAL A 584 12.35 -0.52 0.77
N TRP A 585 12.35 0.43 1.70
CA TRP A 585 12.72 1.82 1.45
C TRP A 585 13.96 2.19 2.24
N ALA A 586 14.84 2.98 1.61
CA ALA A 586 15.95 3.61 2.31
C ALA A 586 16.05 5.08 1.89
N VAL A 587 16.20 5.98 2.87
CA VAL A 587 16.12 7.42 2.65
C VAL A 587 17.32 8.10 3.29
N LYS A 588 18.12 8.81 2.49
CA LYS A 588 19.21 9.68 2.91
C LYS A 588 18.76 11.12 2.83
N ALA A 589 18.35 11.68 3.97
CA ALA A 589 18.01 13.10 4.09
C ALA A 589 19.25 13.99 3.98
N ASP A 590 19.07 15.24 3.57
CA ASP A 590 20.13 16.27 3.67
C ASP A 590 20.69 16.30 5.09
N ALA A 591 22.01 16.27 5.20
CA ALA A 591 22.69 16.07 6.49
C ALA A 591 22.45 17.21 7.48
N LYS A 592 22.55 18.46 7.05
CA LYS A 592 22.33 19.63 7.93
C LYS A 592 20.88 19.72 8.37
N ALA A 593 19.94 19.44 7.44
CA ALA A 593 18.51 19.40 7.75
C ALA A 593 18.16 18.29 8.75
N ALA A 594 18.71 17.10 8.60
CA ALA A 594 18.51 15.98 9.52
C ALA A 594 19.08 16.28 10.93
N ILE A 595 20.27 16.87 11.02
CA ILE A 595 20.85 17.34 12.29
C ILE A 595 19.92 18.36 12.94
N LYS A 596 19.48 19.39 12.20
CA LYS A 596 18.55 20.41 12.72
C LYS A 596 17.22 19.81 13.17
N TYR A 597 16.67 18.90 12.36
CA TYR A 597 15.43 18.21 12.72
C TYR A 597 15.61 17.42 14.03
N THR A 598 16.74 16.74 14.20
CA THR A 598 17.08 16.01 15.43
C THR A 598 17.18 16.97 16.61
N VAL A 599 17.93 18.06 16.49
CA VAL A 599 18.05 19.09 17.57
C VAL A 599 16.69 19.61 18.01
N ASN A 600 15.78 19.89 17.05
CA ASN A 600 14.46 20.45 17.34
C ASN A 600 13.47 19.45 17.98
N ASN A 601 13.66 18.17 17.72
CA ASN A 601 12.72 17.12 18.12
C ASN A 601 13.30 16.14 19.15
N LEU A 602 14.52 16.38 19.64
CA LEU A 602 15.15 15.58 20.67
C LEU A 602 14.65 16.01 22.06
N THR A 603 14.08 15.06 22.79
CA THR A 603 13.75 15.24 24.20
C THR A 603 14.76 14.48 25.05
N LEU A 604 15.52 15.22 25.86
CA LEU A 604 16.43 14.63 26.82
C LEU A 604 15.76 14.46 28.18
N PRO A 605 16.11 13.45 28.98
CA PRO A 605 15.57 13.24 30.33
C PRO A 605 16.13 14.25 31.35
N PHE A 606 16.94 15.21 30.93
CA PHE A 606 17.56 16.23 31.75
C PHE A 606 17.77 17.53 30.98
N ALA A 607 17.88 18.63 31.72
CA ALA A 607 18.31 19.92 31.21
C ALA A 607 19.79 20.18 31.58
N ASP A 608 20.39 21.17 30.92
CA ASP A 608 21.71 21.66 31.35
C ASP A 608 21.64 22.20 32.76
N GLY A 609 22.65 21.93 33.60
CA GLY A 609 22.69 22.27 35.02
C GLY A 609 21.92 21.33 35.95
N ALA A 610 21.29 20.26 35.43
CA ALA A 610 20.47 19.38 36.24
C ALA A 610 21.23 18.56 37.26
N THR A 611 20.57 18.26 38.41
CA THR A 611 21.03 17.23 39.36
C THR A 611 20.26 15.94 39.08
N LEU A 612 20.98 14.85 38.84
CA LEU A 612 20.42 13.54 38.51
C LEU A 612 20.51 12.59 39.70
N ASN A 613 19.36 12.10 40.15
CA ASN A 613 19.22 11.12 41.24
C ASN A 613 19.09 9.68 40.73
N ALA A 614 19.20 9.47 39.44
CA ALA A 614 19.19 8.17 38.76
C ALA A 614 20.03 8.23 37.48
N ALA A 615 20.47 7.08 36.99
CA ALA A 615 21.16 6.96 35.72
C ALA A 615 20.30 7.51 34.56
N PRO A 616 20.79 8.42 33.73
CA PRO A 616 20.03 8.92 32.58
C PRO A 616 19.98 7.90 31.45
N SER A 617 18.84 7.83 30.77
CA SER A 617 18.76 7.13 29.48
C SER A 617 19.27 8.08 28.39
N LEU A 618 20.41 7.78 27.81
CA LEU A 618 20.99 8.58 26.74
C LEU A 618 20.56 8.08 25.37
N PRO A 619 19.88 8.89 24.55
CA PRO A 619 19.55 8.50 23.20
C PRO A 619 20.83 8.34 22.36
N THR A 620 20.86 7.29 21.54
CA THR A 620 21.99 7.02 20.62
C THR A 620 21.58 7.15 19.16
N GLN A 621 20.30 7.30 18.89
CA GLN A 621 19.74 7.44 17.56
C GLN A 621 19.00 8.78 17.46
N GLY A 622 19.36 9.57 16.48
CA GLY A 622 18.67 10.79 16.10
C GLY A 622 17.55 10.51 15.09
N LYS A 623 16.97 11.58 14.58
CA LYS A 623 15.94 11.57 13.56
C LYS A 623 16.53 11.66 12.16
N MET A 624 15.80 11.20 11.14
CA MET A 624 16.18 11.30 9.72
C MET A 624 17.56 10.70 9.39
N GLY A 625 17.93 9.63 10.09
CA GLY A 625 19.20 8.95 9.89
C GLY A 625 20.40 9.60 10.59
N ALA A 626 20.22 10.60 11.43
CA ALA A 626 21.28 11.13 12.27
C ALA A 626 21.62 10.16 13.42
N ASN A 627 22.86 10.16 13.84
CA ASN A 627 23.36 9.38 14.98
C ASN A 627 23.64 10.31 16.15
N ILE A 628 23.52 9.80 17.37
CA ILE A 628 23.84 10.53 18.59
C ILE A 628 24.90 9.74 19.36
N SER A 629 25.98 10.40 19.74
CA SER A 629 27.01 9.84 20.62
C SER A 629 27.20 10.75 21.80
N TRP A 630 27.72 10.18 22.90
CA TRP A 630 27.96 10.88 24.13
C TRP A 630 29.37 10.66 24.59
N LYS A 631 29.96 11.70 25.19
CA LYS A 631 31.27 11.65 25.79
C LYS A 631 31.22 12.29 27.17
N SER A 632 31.63 11.56 28.16
CA SER A 632 31.75 12.04 29.52
C SER A 632 33.12 12.69 29.76
N SER A 633 33.14 13.81 30.45
CA SER A 633 34.39 14.42 30.94
C SER A 633 35.03 13.63 32.09
N ASP A 634 34.25 12.81 32.81
CA ASP A 634 34.73 11.95 33.90
C ASP A 634 33.91 10.63 33.96
N THR A 635 34.49 9.59 33.38
CA THR A 635 33.87 8.25 33.36
C THR A 635 33.87 7.54 34.72
N SER A 636 34.56 8.09 35.73
CA SER A 636 34.49 7.60 37.11
C SER A 636 33.25 8.09 37.86
N ILE A 637 32.57 9.13 37.31
CA ILE A 637 31.27 9.65 37.81
C ILE A 637 30.13 9.11 36.95
N LEU A 638 30.19 9.35 35.64
CA LEU A 638 29.16 8.93 34.67
C LEU A 638 29.85 8.43 33.39
N THR A 639 29.54 7.24 32.95
CA THR A 639 30.14 6.69 31.72
C THR A 639 29.53 7.30 30.46
N ASP A 640 30.18 7.13 29.29
CA ASP A 640 29.68 7.59 27.99
C ASP A 640 28.29 7.02 27.66
N ASP A 641 27.93 5.84 28.15
CA ASP A 641 26.65 5.19 28.02
C ASP A 641 25.62 5.49 29.14
N GLY A 642 25.94 6.48 30.01
CA GLY A 642 25.02 6.97 31.04
C GLY A 642 24.97 6.15 32.33
N LYS A 643 25.91 5.20 32.56
CA LYS A 643 25.95 4.45 33.82
C LYS A 643 26.62 5.27 34.91
N VAL A 644 25.97 5.36 36.06
CA VAL A 644 26.50 6.03 37.22
C VAL A 644 27.58 5.17 37.90
N LYS A 645 28.77 5.74 38.13
CA LYS A 645 29.88 5.12 38.81
C LYS A 645 30.21 5.82 40.11
N GLY A 646 29.90 7.11 40.25
CA GLY A 646 30.16 7.92 41.44
C GLY A 646 29.29 9.18 41.46
N LYS A 647 29.41 9.96 42.51
CA LYS A 647 28.74 11.25 42.68
C LYS A 647 29.67 12.41 42.34
N GLY A 648 29.14 13.48 41.78
CA GLY A 648 29.90 14.67 41.46
C GLY A 648 29.44 15.40 40.20
N LYS A 649 30.17 16.42 39.84
CA LYS A 649 29.91 17.21 38.62
C LYS A 649 30.62 16.58 37.44
N VAL A 650 29.91 16.50 36.31
CA VAL A 650 30.42 15.96 35.06
C VAL A 650 29.86 16.74 33.89
N THR A 651 30.59 16.93 32.84
CA THR A 651 30.10 17.43 31.55
C THR A 651 29.87 16.25 30.62
N MET A 652 28.66 16.15 30.08
CA MET A 652 28.32 15.21 29.02
C MET A 652 28.26 15.96 27.70
N THR A 653 29.17 15.64 26.79
CA THR A 653 29.21 16.18 25.44
C THR A 653 28.38 15.30 24.54
N MET A 654 27.32 15.87 23.99
CA MET A 654 26.48 15.24 22.95
C MET A 654 26.99 15.61 21.57
N THR A 655 27.21 14.63 20.72
CA THR A 655 27.50 14.83 19.29
C THR A 655 26.37 14.22 18.46
N ILE A 656 25.70 15.05 17.65
CA ILE A 656 24.74 14.60 16.62
C ILE A 656 25.49 14.63 15.29
N SER A 657 25.61 13.50 14.64
CA SER A 657 26.37 13.37 13.38
C SER A 657 25.50 12.79 12.27
N LYS A 658 25.77 13.25 11.05
CA LYS A 658 25.21 12.67 9.83
C LYS A 658 26.12 12.95 8.64
N ASP A 659 26.47 11.89 7.93
CA ASP A 659 27.43 11.93 6.83
C ASP A 659 28.74 12.65 7.28
N GLU A 660 29.17 13.72 6.59
CA GLU A 660 30.39 14.49 6.92
C GLU A 660 30.18 15.62 7.93
N TYR A 661 28.95 15.78 8.48
CA TYR A 661 28.63 16.89 9.39
C TYR A 661 28.38 16.41 10.81
N GLU A 662 28.74 17.27 11.80
CA GLU A 662 28.40 17.05 13.19
C GLU A 662 28.05 18.35 13.92
N TYR A 663 27.14 18.23 14.89
CA TYR A 663 26.74 19.28 15.84
C TYR A 663 27.07 18.82 17.26
N VAL A 664 27.76 19.66 18.01
CA VAL A 664 28.21 19.31 19.36
C VAL A 664 27.63 20.26 20.40
N LYS A 665 27.15 19.68 21.51
CA LYS A 665 26.59 20.43 22.62
C LYS A 665 26.94 19.80 23.96
N ASP A 666 27.43 20.65 24.90
CA ASP A 666 27.79 20.25 26.27
C ASP A 666 26.60 20.42 27.22
N TYR A 667 26.50 19.51 28.17
CA TYR A 667 25.58 19.55 29.31
C TYR A 667 26.35 19.36 30.61
N SER A 668 26.27 20.35 31.51
CA SER A 668 26.85 20.27 32.85
C SER A 668 25.84 19.56 33.76
N LEU A 669 26.23 18.45 34.36
CA LEU A 669 25.36 17.66 35.21
C LEU A 669 25.99 17.49 36.60
N ASN A 670 25.15 17.42 37.64
CA ASN A 670 25.52 17.01 38.97
C ASN A 670 24.90 15.63 39.26
N ILE A 671 25.74 14.61 39.45
CA ILE A 671 25.28 13.24 39.70
C ILE A 671 25.20 13.04 41.22
N ASP A 672 23.96 12.82 41.73
CA ASP A 672 23.69 12.46 43.12
C ASP A 672 23.06 11.06 43.25
N ALA A 673 23.05 10.33 42.16
CA ALA A 673 22.57 8.94 42.12
C ALA A 673 23.63 7.99 42.73
N GLU A 674 23.19 6.92 43.36
CA GLU A 674 24.07 5.84 43.80
C GLU A 674 24.68 5.12 42.60
N ALA A 675 25.94 4.74 42.71
CA ALA A 675 26.60 3.97 41.67
C ALA A 675 25.88 2.65 41.38
N GLU A 676 25.79 2.29 40.13
CA GLU A 676 25.28 0.96 39.77
C GLU A 676 26.18 -0.12 40.36
N GLU A 677 25.63 -1.00 41.19
CA GLU A 677 26.38 -2.15 41.68
C GLU A 677 26.70 -3.07 40.49
N THR A 678 27.97 -3.14 40.14
CA THR A 678 28.50 -4.04 39.10
C THR A 678 28.79 -5.45 39.61
N THR A 679 28.69 -5.67 40.91
CA THR A 679 28.98 -6.97 41.50
C THR A 679 27.74 -7.88 41.34
N PRO A 680 27.84 -8.99 40.64
CA PRO A 680 26.76 -9.96 40.58
C PRO A 680 26.38 -10.42 41.97
N VAL A 681 25.08 -10.38 42.31
CA VAL A 681 24.59 -10.98 43.56
C VAL A 681 24.38 -12.47 43.27
N TYR A 682 25.28 -13.30 43.78
CA TYR A 682 25.19 -14.74 43.69
C TYR A 682 24.29 -15.27 44.79
N TYR A 683 23.25 -15.97 44.43
CA TYR A 683 22.41 -16.72 45.34
C TYR A 683 22.81 -18.21 45.28
N PRO A 684 23.43 -18.79 46.33
CA PRO A 684 23.85 -20.18 46.32
C PRO A 684 22.64 -21.11 46.19
N VAL A 685 22.73 -22.09 45.31
CA VAL A 685 21.66 -23.11 45.09
C VAL A 685 21.33 -23.88 46.36
N SER A 686 22.25 -23.94 47.32
CA SER A 686 22.06 -24.58 48.65
C SER A 686 21.00 -23.89 49.51
N GLN A 687 20.58 -22.69 49.21
CA GLN A 687 19.52 -21.97 49.95
C GLN A 687 18.12 -22.16 49.40
N GLN A 688 17.95 -22.95 48.37
CA GLN A 688 16.60 -23.34 47.87
C GLN A 688 15.92 -24.34 48.77
N LYS A 689 14.71 -24.03 49.24
CA LYS A 689 13.93 -24.84 50.17
C LYS A 689 13.34 -26.15 49.59
N ASN A 690 13.36 -26.36 48.29
CA ASN A 690 12.80 -27.56 47.66
C ASN A 690 13.68 -28.12 46.55
N LYS A 691 14.37 -29.22 46.86
CA LYS A 691 15.27 -29.90 45.93
C LYS A 691 14.60 -30.97 45.03
N THR A 692 13.29 -31.10 45.04
CA THR A 692 12.62 -32.30 44.47
C THR A 692 11.76 -32.07 43.25
N ALA A 693 11.58 -30.84 42.78
CA ALA A 693 10.87 -30.59 41.54
C ALA A 693 11.75 -29.67 40.69
N GLY A 694 11.81 -29.90 39.40
CA GLY A 694 12.71 -29.26 38.44
C GLY A 694 13.02 -27.82 38.78
N PHE A 695 14.27 -27.48 38.69
CA PHE A 695 14.93 -26.26 39.07
C PHE A 695 14.16 -24.96 38.77
N TRP A 696 13.36 -24.98 37.73
CA TRP A 696 12.64 -23.77 37.21
C TRP A 696 11.28 -23.48 37.87
N THR A 697 10.75 -24.39 38.65
CA THR A 697 9.42 -24.25 39.25
C THR A 697 9.40 -23.57 40.62
N ASN A 698 10.55 -23.22 41.18
CA ASN A 698 10.67 -22.73 42.55
C ASN A 698 11.43 -21.43 42.74
N PHE A 699 11.53 -20.61 41.72
CA PHE A 699 11.75 -19.18 41.96
C PHE A 699 10.46 -18.59 42.55
N SER A 700 10.22 -18.91 43.79
CA SER A 700 9.11 -18.34 44.52
C SER A 700 9.44 -16.96 45.00
N SER A 701 8.43 -16.25 45.41
CA SER A 701 8.34 -14.92 45.98
C SER A 701 9.37 -14.50 47.03
N ASP A 702 10.31 -15.36 47.42
CA ASP A 702 11.27 -15.10 48.51
C ASP A 702 12.52 -14.34 48.02
N TYR A 703 12.66 -14.16 46.71
CA TYR A 703 13.78 -13.39 46.11
C TYR A 703 13.24 -12.17 45.37
N VAL A 704 13.07 -11.09 46.07
CA VAL A 704 12.72 -9.81 45.48
C VAL A 704 14.03 -9.14 45.03
N LEU A 705 14.28 -9.12 43.72
CA LEU A 705 15.31 -8.25 43.17
C LEU A 705 14.84 -6.80 43.32
N LYS A 706 15.64 -5.97 43.98
CA LYS A 706 15.40 -4.53 43.96
C LYS A 706 15.42 -4.06 42.49
N SER A 707 14.55 -3.14 42.14
CA SER A 707 14.49 -2.56 40.80
C SER A 707 15.88 -2.12 40.33
N GLY A 708 16.31 -2.55 39.15
CA GLY A 708 17.61 -2.23 38.58
C GLY A 708 18.74 -3.23 38.90
N LYS A 709 18.50 -4.26 39.71
CA LYS A 709 19.52 -5.30 39.99
C LYS A 709 19.40 -6.45 38.98
N LYS A 710 20.54 -6.95 38.50
CA LYS A 710 20.65 -8.18 37.71
C LYS A 710 21.03 -9.34 38.60
N ALA A 711 20.42 -10.50 38.41
CA ALA A 711 20.86 -11.74 39.04
C ALA A 711 21.55 -12.63 37.98
N GLU A 712 22.78 -13.08 38.30
CA GLU A 712 23.44 -14.15 37.55
C GLU A 712 23.36 -15.44 38.35
N PHE A 713 22.97 -16.52 37.66
CA PHE A 713 22.94 -17.87 38.27
C PHE A 713 24.14 -18.64 37.73
N LYS A 714 24.98 -19.16 38.67
CA LYS A 714 25.99 -20.18 38.34
C LYS A 714 25.42 -21.54 38.67
N PHE A 715 25.42 -22.40 37.69
CA PHE A 715 25.00 -23.79 37.80
C PHE A 715 26.17 -24.69 38.20
#